data_7f7478f0f3744233dcb70ac1828304f4
#
_entry.id   7f7478f0f3744233dcb70ac1828304f4
#
_cell.length_a   1.000
_cell.length_b   1.000
_cell.length_c   1.000
_cell.angle_alpha   90.00
_cell.angle_beta   90.00
_cell.angle_gamma   90.00
#
_symmetry.space_group_name_H-M   'P 1'
#
loop_
_entity.id
_entity.type
_entity.pdbx_description
1 polymer ?
#
loop_
_entity_poly.entity_id
_entity_poly.type
_entity_poly.pdbx_seq_one_letter_code
_entity_poly.pdbx_strand_id
1 'polypeptide(L)'
;MKKLHTLIFVSILAIADTPPKAGDVTEARVLADSTNWLVGGRDFNEQHFSPLKQVTDQNIGKLGLAWATDIESPMGLATEPIVVDGVIYVSLPQSRVYAVDAASGKVLWRFDPKVRLDRMRNSWSARSNRGLAVWAGKVYVGTGDCRLVAINAASGEKAWESPVCDGSQTGITGAPHVAKGKVFIGYNGSDIGVRGSVVAFDAETGKQAWRFWTVPGDPAKGFESKALEMAAKTWSGDKWWEVGGGDVWDPITYDPATGFLIFGTAGATPEVLFGDKADMKVGGDRLFAGCVVAVDADTGEYRWHFQTSTQNFHNENMHVLMADVVIGGEKRHVAMTAPKNGFFYMLDAATGKFLAGKAIAKVSWAASFDPTTGRAVEITAREGRLPLSGGHNWWPMSYSPLTGLIYLPIHDVKTHSLAPNEFPEEGKLLAWDPVSESSRWVVEQPIATNSGVLSTAGNLVFQGEGTGEFAAYSADSGRKVWSISTGSAIHSVPVTFAVKGEQYILVPVGWGSASRLFATGSSMATPLAKRGPARLLAFKLGATTPFPAVTARIPPVPKPPDQTFSKEVIKAGEALYSKHICFDCHAPHADGSGAWTEDGAIPDLRYMPAESHRQWYEIVLAGSHRKYGMPGFGTPPGYPIVIRKMSREEADAIHAYIIDLSWQAYNEDQKRLHSK
;
A
#
# COMPACT_ATOMS: atom_id res chain seq x y z
N MET A 1 35.24 58.94 -45.21
CA MET A 1 34.30 57.75 -45.24
C MET A 1 34.42 57.00 -43.94
N LYS A 2 33.56 57.29 -43.00
CA LYS A 2 33.49 56.59 -41.69
C LYS A 2 32.47 55.45 -41.81
N LYS A 3 32.89 54.19 -41.62
CA LYS A 3 32.03 53.04 -41.58
C LYS A 3 31.39 52.95 -40.18
N LEU A 4 30.10 53.06 -40.13
CA LEU A 4 29.28 52.85 -38.95
C LEU A 4 29.04 51.36 -38.80
N HIS A 5 29.53 50.78 -37.71
CA HIS A 5 29.20 49.37 -37.33
C HIS A 5 27.98 49.41 -36.42
N THR A 6 26.87 48.94 -36.95
CA THR A 6 25.64 48.73 -36.13
C THR A 6 25.76 47.39 -35.37
N LEU A 7 25.92 47.46 -34.06
CA LEU A 7 25.80 46.29 -33.18
C LEU A 7 24.31 45.97 -32.98
N ILE A 8 23.87 44.83 -33.48
CA ILE A 8 22.55 44.28 -33.17
C ILE A 8 22.68 43.53 -31.85
N PHE A 9 22.11 44.10 -30.79
CA PHE A 9 21.87 43.38 -29.53
C PHE A 9 20.68 42.43 -29.72
N VAL A 10 20.93 41.13 -29.83
CA VAL A 10 19.90 40.14 -29.70
C VAL A 10 19.62 39.95 -28.20
N SER A 11 18.56 40.54 -27.70
CA SER A 11 18.04 40.30 -26.37
C SER A 11 17.47 38.90 -26.36
N ILE A 12 18.17 37.93 -25.78
CA ILE A 12 17.60 36.64 -25.40
C ILE A 12 16.67 36.93 -24.23
N LEU A 13 15.38 37.07 -24.52
CA LEU A 13 14.36 36.96 -23.46
C LEU A 13 14.50 35.55 -22.87
N ALA A 14 14.99 35.42 -21.65
CA ALA A 14 14.82 34.29 -20.84
C ALA A 14 13.30 34.17 -20.59
N ILE A 15 12.65 33.24 -21.28
CA ILE A 15 11.30 32.81 -20.95
C ILE A 15 11.44 32.21 -19.55
N ALA A 16 11.05 32.96 -18.54
CA ALA A 16 10.85 32.40 -17.20
C ALA A 16 9.80 31.29 -17.39
N ASP A 17 10.23 30.03 -17.24
CA ASP A 17 9.32 28.90 -17.17
C ASP A 17 8.36 29.17 -16.00
N THR A 18 7.22 29.74 -16.29
CA THR A 18 6.09 29.71 -15.38
C THR A 18 5.82 28.25 -15.11
N PRO A 19 5.83 27.79 -13.84
CA PRO A 19 5.50 26.42 -13.53
C PRO A 19 4.14 26.12 -14.18
N PRO A 20 3.99 24.99 -14.88
CA PRO A 20 2.74 24.64 -15.50
C PRO A 20 1.65 24.72 -14.42
N LYS A 21 0.62 25.52 -14.66
CA LYS A 21 -0.57 25.51 -13.82
C LYS A 21 -1.06 24.08 -13.88
N ALA A 22 -1.07 23.38 -12.73
CA ALA A 22 -1.76 22.09 -12.63
C ALA A 22 -3.18 22.38 -13.07
N GLY A 23 -3.48 22.05 -14.32
CA GLY A 23 -4.74 22.42 -14.93
C GLY A 23 -5.90 21.91 -14.11
N ASP A 24 -7.05 22.47 -14.25
CA ASP A 24 -8.24 22.09 -13.49
C ASP A 24 -8.57 20.63 -13.81
N VAL A 25 -8.18 19.72 -12.91
CA VAL A 25 -8.64 18.33 -12.94
C VAL A 25 -10.11 18.37 -12.58
N THR A 26 -10.95 17.98 -13.51
CA THR A 26 -12.40 17.92 -13.39
C THR A 26 -12.90 16.54 -13.86
N GLU A 27 -14.13 16.19 -13.51
CA GLU A 27 -14.73 14.92 -13.93
C GLU A 27 -14.72 14.75 -15.46
N ALA A 28 -15.16 15.78 -16.20
CA ALA A 28 -15.15 15.75 -17.67
C ALA A 28 -13.74 15.56 -18.23
N ARG A 29 -12.74 16.16 -17.60
CA ARG A 29 -11.34 15.99 -18.01
C ARG A 29 -10.82 14.60 -17.73
N VAL A 30 -11.08 14.04 -16.55
CA VAL A 30 -10.66 12.66 -16.19
C VAL A 30 -11.20 11.66 -17.20
N LEU A 31 -12.46 11.82 -17.63
CA LEU A 31 -13.10 10.93 -18.61
C LEU A 31 -12.55 11.09 -20.04
N ALA A 32 -12.02 12.26 -20.40
CA ALA A 32 -11.57 12.57 -21.76
C ALA A 32 -10.06 12.48 -21.97
N ASP A 33 -9.25 12.63 -20.92
CA ASP A 33 -7.80 12.70 -21.03
C ASP A 33 -7.19 11.31 -21.29
N SER A 34 -6.31 11.25 -22.28
CA SER A 34 -5.61 10.03 -22.67
C SER A 34 -4.09 10.10 -22.45
N THR A 35 -3.58 11.24 -22.00
CA THR A 35 -2.14 11.54 -21.94
C THR A 35 -1.58 11.68 -20.55
N ASN A 36 -2.40 12.03 -19.59
CA ASN A 36 -2.05 12.20 -18.20
C ASN A 36 -2.43 10.98 -17.36
N TRP A 37 -2.04 10.99 -16.08
CA TRP A 37 -2.47 10.08 -15.02
C TRP A 37 -3.15 10.90 -13.93
N LEU A 38 -4.40 11.31 -14.18
CA LEU A 38 -5.05 12.40 -13.45
C LEU A 38 -5.57 12.02 -12.06
N VAL A 39 -5.93 10.75 -11.87
CA VAL A 39 -6.45 10.18 -10.62
C VAL A 39 -5.85 8.79 -10.41
N GLY A 40 -6.01 8.20 -9.25
CA GLY A 40 -5.68 6.79 -9.00
C GLY A 40 -6.29 5.91 -10.08
N GLY A 41 -5.57 4.85 -10.49
CA GLY A 41 -6.02 3.98 -11.58
C GLY A 41 -6.08 4.63 -12.96
N ARG A 42 -5.61 5.87 -13.13
CA ARG A 42 -5.63 6.74 -14.31
C ARG A 42 -6.99 7.44 -14.56
N ASP A 43 -8.08 6.74 -14.37
CA ASP A 43 -9.45 7.27 -14.51
C ASP A 43 -10.36 6.66 -13.42
N PHE A 44 -11.61 7.05 -13.39
CA PHE A 44 -12.57 6.62 -12.36
C PHE A 44 -12.88 5.11 -12.38
N ASN A 45 -12.51 4.39 -13.43
CA ASN A 45 -12.72 2.94 -13.49
C ASN A 45 -11.65 2.16 -12.69
N GLU A 46 -10.59 2.83 -12.20
CA GLU A 46 -9.49 2.21 -11.47
C GLU A 46 -8.83 1.03 -12.23
N GLN A 47 -8.81 1.12 -13.57
CA GLN A 47 -8.34 0.01 -14.41
C GLN A 47 -6.83 -0.09 -14.51
N HIS A 48 -6.07 0.92 -14.09
CA HIS A 48 -4.62 0.98 -14.27
C HIS A 48 -4.17 0.65 -15.70
N PHE A 49 -5.03 1.02 -16.66
CA PHE A 49 -4.81 0.87 -18.09
C PHE A 49 -4.57 2.22 -18.74
N SER A 50 -3.56 2.30 -19.61
CA SER A 50 -3.30 3.51 -20.41
C SER A 50 -3.56 3.27 -21.90
N PRO A 51 -4.28 4.18 -22.59
CA PRO A 51 -4.47 4.13 -24.04
C PRO A 51 -3.21 4.54 -24.82
N LEU A 52 -2.15 4.97 -24.15
CA LEU A 52 -0.88 5.31 -24.80
C LEU A 52 -0.24 4.07 -25.44
N LYS A 53 0.23 4.23 -26.66
CA LYS A 53 0.77 3.14 -27.49
C LYS A 53 2.04 3.52 -28.27
N GLN A 54 2.76 4.55 -27.84
CA GLN A 54 4.05 4.88 -28.44
C GLN A 54 5.11 3.84 -28.08
N VAL A 55 5.08 3.36 -26.80
CA VAL A 55 5.86 2.21 -26.36
C VAL A 55 5.03 0.95 -26.56
N THR A 56 5.56 0.00 -27.33
CA THR A 56 4.88 -1.24 -27.71
C THR A 56 5.79 -2.44 -27.46
N ASP A 57 5.23 -3.64 -27.47
CA ASP A 57 5.97 -4.90 -27.39
C ASP A 57 6.96 -5.10 -28.55
N GLN A 58 6.80 -4.37 -29.68
CA GLN A 58 7.67 -4.41 -30.84
C GLN A 58 8.88 -3.49 -30.70
N ASN A 59 8.79 -2.38 -29.95
CA ASN A 59 9.84 -1.37 -29.87
C ASN A 59 10.43 -1.18 -28.47
N ILE A 60 9.91 -1.89 -27.47
CA ILE A 60 10.29 -1.76 -26.06
C ILE A 60 11.79 -2.00 -25.80
N GLY A 61 12.46 -2.75 -26.66
CA GLY A 61 13.92 -2.93 -26.61
C GLY A 61 14.72 -1.63 -26.71
N LYS A 62 14.08 -0.53 -27.18
CA LYS A 62 14.66 0.84 -27.24
C LYS A 62 14.32 1.68 -26.00
N LEU A 63 13.59 1.13 -25.01
CA LEU A 63 13.23 1.84 -23.81
C LEU A 63 14.46 2.00 -22.91
N GLY A 64 14.84 3.22 -22.59
CA GLY A 64 15.98 3.54 -21.74
C GLY A 64 15.63 4.57 -20.67
N LEU A 65 16.50 4.73 -19.68
CA LEU A 65 16.35 5.71 -18.61
C LEU A 65 16.45 7.13 -19.19
N ALA A 66 15.39 7.92 -18.99
CA ALA A 66 15.39 9.35 -19.34
C ALA A 66 15.98 10.21 -18.22
N TRP A 67 15.56 9.93 -16.98
CA TRP A 67 16.10 10.60 -15.79
C TRP A 67 15.84 9.76 -14.54
N ALA A 68 16.60 10.04 -13.49
CA ALA A 68 16.44 9.49 -12.16
C ALA A 68 16.50 10.61 -11.12
N THR A 69 15.61 10.59 -10.14
CA THR A 69 15.57 11.57 -9.04
C THR A 69 15.64 10.86 -7.71
N ASP A 70 16.67 11.13 -6.92
CA ASP A 70 16.80 10.60 -5.57
C ASP A 70 15.75 11.23 -4.65
N ILE A 71 15.08 10.38 -3.86
CA ILE A 71 14.07 10.76 -2.88
C ILE A 71 14.61 10.48 -1.49
N GLU A 72 14.55 11.48 -0.63
CA GLU A 72 14.92 11.31 0.78
C GLU A 72 13.84 10.50 1.51
N SER A 73 13.97 9.19 1.49
CA SER A 73 13.07 8.30 2.22
C SER A 73 13.80 7.06 2.74
N PRO A 74 14.13 7.01 4.02
CA PRO A 74 14.70 5.81 4.63
C PRO A 74 13.68 4.67 4.77
N MET A 75 12.38 4.98 4.60
CA MET A 75 11.29 4.02 4.72
C MET A 75 10.84 3.45 3.37
N GLY A 76 11.59 3.70 2.29
CA GLY A 76 11.22 3.28 0.94
C GLY A 76 10.02 4.03 0.38
N LEU A 77 9.42 3.47 -0.66
CA LEU A 77 8.24 4.03 -1.34
C LEU A 77 7.19 2.94 -1.57
N ALA A 78 5.92 3.31 -1.43
CA ALA A 78 4.77 2.45 -1.69
C ALA A 78 3.61 3.31 -2.17
N THR A 79 3.81 4.05 -3.25
CA THR A 79 2.92 5.12 -3.70
C THR A 79 2.49 4.92 -5.14
N GLU A 80 1.33 5.44 -5.50
CA GLU A 80 0.93 5.69 -6.87
C GLU A 80 1.09 7.17 -7.18
N PRO A 81 1.96 7.54 -8.14
CA PRO A 81 2.10 8.92 -8.58
C PRO A 81 0.89 9.39 -9.40
N ILE A 82 0.53 10.66 -9.27
CA ILE A 82 -0.42 11.35 -10.14
C ILE A 82 0.35 12.29 -11.06
N VAL A 83 -0.03 12.36 -12.32
CA VAL A 83 0.64 13.20 -13.32
C VAL A 83 -0.37 14.11 -14.00
N VAL A 84 -0.16 15.42 -13.86
CA VAL A 84 -1.04 16.45 -14.42
C VAL A 84 -0.18 17.50 -15.15
N ASP A 85 -0.39 17.66 -16.45
CA ASP A 85 0.22 18.70 -17.28
C ASP A 85 1.73 18.82 -17.13
N GLY A 86 2.42 17.67 -17.10
CA GLY A 86 3.88 17.62 -16.99
C GLY A 86 4.41 17.80 -15.56
N VAL A 87 3.57 17.73 -14.53
CA VAL A 87 3.98 17.67 -13.12
C VAL A 87 3.58 16.32 -12.52
N ILE A 88 4.56 15.66 -11.92
CA ILE A 88 4.35 14.44 -11.13
C ILE A 88 4.18 14.84 -9.66
N TYR A 89 3.09 14.42 -9.06
CA TYR A 89 2.84 14.51 -7.62
C TYR A 89 3.01 13.13 -7.01
N VAL A 90 3.83 13.02 -5.97
CA VAL A 90 4.13 11.74 -5.32
C VAL A 90 4.10 11.90 -3.81
N SER A 91 3.42 10.96 -3.14
CA SER A 91 3.39 10.89 -1.68
C SER A 91 4.48 9.94 -1.16
N LEU A 92 4.98 10.23 0.02
CA LEU A 92 6.04 9.50 0.67
C LEU A 92 5.60 9.06 2.09
N PRO A 93 6.32 8.15 2.73
CA PRO A 93 6.16 7.89 4.17
C PRO A 93 6.13 9.19 4.98
N GLN A 94 5.41 9.15 6.12
CA GLN A 94 5.06 10.33 6.92
C GLN A 94 4.23 11.36 6.15
N SER A 95 3.56 10.92 5.08
CA SER A 95 2.64 11.74 4.26
C SER A 95 3.28 12.99 3.66
N ARG A 96 4.60 12.99 3.46
CA ARG A 96 5.29 14.05 2.73
C ARG A 96 4.89 13.99 1.26
N VAL A 97 4.93 15.14 0.58
CA VAL A 97 4.56 15.24 -0.83
C VAL A 97 5.65 15.98 -1.61
N TYR A 98 5.98 15.46 -2.77
CA TYR A 98 6.88 16.12 -3.72
C TYR A 98 6.13 16.37 -5.02
N ALA A 99 6.40 17.56 -5.62
CA ALA A 99 6.10 17.82 -7.03
C ALA A 99 7.37 17.80 -7.83
N VAL A 100 7.34 17.12 -8.98
CA VAL A 100 8.51 16.88 -9.82
C VAL A 100 8.15 17.19 -11.27
N ASP A 101 9.01 17.88 -11.99
CA ASP A 101 8.87 18.10 -13.43
C ASP A 101 8.98 16.76 -14.17
N ALA A 102 7.95 16.41 -14.91
CA ALA A 102 7.82 15.09 -15.53
C ALA A 102 8.82 14.87 -16.69
N ALA A 103 9.30 15.93 -17.34
CA ALA A 103 10.24 15.83 -18.45
C ALA A 103 11.69 15.68 -17.98
N SER A 104 12.05 16.30 -16.85
CA SER A 104 13.44 16.41 -16.38
C SER A 104 13.73 15.71 -15.05
N GLY A 105 12.72 15.36 -14.27
CA GLY A 105 12.88 14.82 -12.93
C GLY A 105 13.25 15.87 -11.87
N LYS A 106 13.27 17.18 -12.21
CA LYS A 106 13.59 18.25 -11.27
C LYS A 106 12.50 18.39 -10.21
N VAL A 107 12.88 18.37 -8.93
CA VAL A 107 11.95 18.67 -7.83
C VAL A 107 11.54 20.14 -7.90
N LEU A 108 10.24 20.41 -8.02
CA LEU A 108 9.67 21.75 -8.08
C LEU A 108 9.40 22.30 -6.68
N TRP A 109 8.77 21.49 -5.84
CA TRP A 109 8.52 21.80 -4.43
C TRP A 109 8.40 20.53 -3.59
N ARG A 110 8.49 20.70 -2.26
CA ARG A 110 8.32 19.68 -1.25
C ARG A 110 7.38 20.18 -0.16
N PHE A 111 6.52 19.31 0.34
CA PHE A 111 5.64 19.61 1.45
C PHE A 111 5.79 18.55 2.54
N ASP A 112 5.85 18.99 3.80
CA ASP A 112 5.89 18.14 4.98
C ASP A 112 4.73 18.53 5.91
N PRO A 113 3.72 17.65 6.10
CA PRO A 113 2.55 17.92 6.94
C PRO A 113 2.88 17.96 8.43
N LYS A 114 4.13 17.69 8.83
CA LYS A 114 4.56 17.61 10.24
C LYS A 114 3.67 16.66 11.04
N VAL A 115 3.65 15.41 10.59
CA VAL A 115 2.87 14.35 11.23
C VAL A 115 3.30 14.18 12.68
N ARG A 116 2.33 14.10 13.58
CA ARG A 116 2.56 13.95 15.01
C ARG A 116 2.84 12.49 15.38
N LEU A 117 4.09 12.10 15.29
CA LEU A 117 4.56 10.74 15.58
C LEU A 117 4.26 10.30 17.03
N ASP A 118 4.21 11.24 17.97
CA ASP A 118 3.86 11.01 19.38
C ASP A 118 2.40 10.54 19.58
N ARG A 119 1.51 10.86 18.64
CA ARG A 119 0.10 10.43 18.63
C ARG A 119 -0.14 9.16 17.85
N MET A 120 0.80 8.76 17.01
CA MET A 120 0.66 7.57 16.16
C MET A 120 0.93 6.31 16.97
N ARG A 121 -0.11 5.78 17.59
CA ARG A 121 -0.04 4.48 18.30
C ARG A 121 0.10 3.32 17.33
N ASN A 122 -0.37 3.50 16.11
CA ASN A 122 -0.24 2.54 15.04
C ASN A 122 0.97 2.90 14.17
N SER A 123 2.08 2.20 14.38
CA SER A 123 3.32 2.41 13.64
C SER A 123 3.20 2.17 12.12
N TRP A 124 2.13 1.50 11.68
CA TRP A 124 1.87 1.23 10.26
C TRP A 124 1.63 2.53 9.48
N SER A 125 0.87 3.45 10.06
CA SER A 125 0.48 4.70 9.39
C SER A 125 1.65 5.65 9.14
N ALA A 126 2.73 5.58 9.92
CA ALA A 126 3.92 6.41 9.70
C ALA A 126 4.77 5.96 8.52
N ARG A 127 4.74 4.66 8.22
CA ARG A 127 5.68 4.01 7.31
C ARG A 127 5.21 3.97 5.88
N SER A 128 3.93 4.19 5.64
CA SER A 128 3.31 4.05 4.33
C SER A 128 2.40 5.22 4.01
N ASN A 129 2.47 5.67 2.77
CA ASN A 129 1.44 6.48 2.15
C ASN A 129 1.32 6.00 0.70
N ARG A 130 0.12 5.51 0.33
CA ARG A 130 -0.09 4.81 -0.93
C ARG A 130 -0.48 5.70 -2.08
N GLY A 131 -0.65 6.99 -1.84
CA GLY A 131 -0.99 7.91 -2.91
C GLY A 131 -1.59 9.21 -2.40
N LEU A 132 -1.98 10.01 -3.34
CA LEU A 132 -2.59 11.33 -3.17
C LEU A 132 -3.60 11.55 -4.28
N ALA A 133 -4.39 12.60 -4.19
CA ALA A 133 -5.30 13.01 -5.26
C ALA A 133 -5.02 14.45 -5.71
N VAL A 134 -5.39 14.76 -6.95
CA VAL A 134 -5.30 16.14 -7.49
C VAL A 134 -6.66 16.54 -8.04
N TRP A 135 -7.15 17.72 -7.64
CA TRP A 135 -8.42 18.26 -8.10
C TRP A 135 -8.47 19.77 -7.96
N ALA A 136 -8.99 20.45 -8.98
CA ALA A 136 -9.21 21.90 -8.96
C ALA A 136 -8.01 22.71 -8.42
N GLY A 137 -6.80 22.40 -8.90
CA GLY A 137 -5.56 23.11 -8.54
C GLY A 137 -5.02 22.80 -7.14
N LYS A 138 -5.52 21.77 -6.47
CA LYS A 138 -5.04 21.31 -5.15
C LYS A 138 -4.59 19.86 -5.18
N VAL A 139 -3.62 19.52 -4.35
CA VAL A 139 -3.16 18.17 -4.03
C VAL A 139 -3.69 17.80 -2.65
N TYR A 140 -4.28 16.63 -2.51
CA TYR A 140 -4.84 16.13 -1.26
C TYR A 140 -4.07 14.92 -0.79
N VAL A 141 -3.68 14.91 0.48
CA VAL A 141 -2.98 13.78 1.11
C VAL A 141 -3.57 13.44 2.47
N GLY A 142 -3.82 12.15 2.70
CA GLY A 142 -4.17 11.64 4.02
C GLY A 142 -2.93 11.51 4.88
N THR A 143 -3.01 11.85 6.18
CA THR A 143 -1.86 11.81 7.07
C THR A 143 -1.93 10.66 8.06
N GLY A 144 -0.76 10.18 8.47
CA GLY A 144 -0.65 9.12 9.47
C GLY A 144 -1.22 9.48 10.85
N ASP A 145 -1.39 10.76 11.16
CA ASP A 145 -2.07 11.29 12.35
C ASP A 145 -3.52 11.72 12.08
N CYS A 146 -4.11 11.13 11.03
CA CYS A 146 -5.54 11.16 10.71
C CYS A 146 -6.12 12.52 10.30
N ARG A 147 -5.36 13.31 9.55
CA ARG A 147 -5.83 14.53 8.88
C ARG A 147 -5.91 14.34 7.38
N LEU A 148 -6.82 15.03 6.72
CA LEU A 148 -6.78 15.30 5.28
C LEU A 148 -6.21 16.70 5.08
N VAL A 149 -5.15 16.80 4.29
CA VAL A 149 -4.44 18.05 4.00
C VAL A 149 -4.55 18.37 2.52
N ALA A 150 -4.99 19.60 2.21
CA ALA A 150 -4.98 20.14 0.87
C ALA A 150 -3.80 21.12 0.71
N ILE A 151 -3.10 20.98 -0.41
CA ILE A 151 -1.88 21.71 -0.76
C ILE A 151 -2.15 22.40 -2.10
N ASN A 152 -1.78 23.65 -2.26
CA ASN A 152 -1.81 24.33 -3.55
C ASN A 152 -0.85 23.62 -4.52
N ALA A 153 -1.35 23.10 -5.63
CA ALA A 153 -0.58 22.30 -6.56
C ALA A 153 0.56 23.08 -7.23
N ALA A 154 0.42 24.38 -7.40
CA ALA A 154 1.45 25.22 -8.03
C ALA A 154 2.55 25.65 -7.05
N SER A 155 2.20 26.02 -5.79
CA SER A 155 3.17 26.57 -4.83
C SER A 155 3.70 25.55 -3.82
N GLY A 156 2.98 24.45 -3.57
CA GLY A 156 3.29 23.51 -2.49
C GLY A 156 2.91 24.00 -1.10
N GLU A 157 2.15 25.11 -0.99
CA GLU A 157 1.69 25.65 0.29
C GLU A 157 0.39 24.99 0.75
N LYS A 158 0.24 24.83 2.07
CA LYS A 158 -1.00 24.31 2.65
C LYS A 158 -2.17 25.24 2.38
N ALA A 159 -3.23 24.73 1.75
CA ALA A 159 -4.48 25.45 1.55
C ALA A 159 -5.40 25.32 2.76
N TRP A 160 -5.63 24.06 3.21
CA TRP A 160 -6.43 23.76 4.39
C TRP A 160 -6.07 22.37 4.95
N GLU A 161 -6.53 22.07 6.15
CA GLU A 161 -6.48 20.72 6.73
C GLU A 161 -7.73 20.45 7.57
N SER A 162 -8.17 19.20 7.61
CA SER A 162 -9.35 18.76 8.34
C SER A 162 -9.10 17.43 9.06
N PRO A 163 -9.60 17.23 10.28
CA PRO A 163 -9.53 15.96 10.97
C PRO A 163 -10.45 14.94 10.29
N VAL A 164 -9.97 13.72 10.09
CA VAL A 164 -10.73 12.60 9.52
C VAL A 164 -11.18 11.64 10.62
N CYS A 165 -10.28 11.29 11.53
CA CYS A 165 -10.52 10.38 12.64
C CYS A 165 -9.72 10.78 13.88
N ASP A 166 -9.85 10.01 14.97
CA ASP A 166 -9.01 10.21 16.16
C ASP A 166 -7.61 9.64 15.90
N GLY A 167 -6.69 10.51 15.52
CA GLY A 167 -5.29 10.17 15.25
C GLY A 167 -4.49 9.62 16.44
N SER A 168 -5.11 9.51 17.62
CA SER A 168 -4.47 8.88 18.78
C SER A 168 -4.52 7.36 18.71
N GLN A 169 -5.41 6.78 17.92
CA GLN A 169 -5.62 5.35 17.82
C GLN A 169 -5.33 4.79 16.42
N THR A 170 -5.51 5.59 15.38
CA THR A 170 -5.40 5.15 14.00
C THR A 170 -4.85 6.25 13.09
N GLY A 171 -4.68 5.96 11.82
CA GLY A 171 -4.17 6.88 10.81
C GLY A 171 -4.60 6.52 9.40
N ILE A 172 -4.14 7.29 8.44
CA ILE A 172 -4.44 7.12 7.04
C ILE A 172 -3.19 6.64 6.31
N THR A 173 -3.31 5.55 5.57
CA THR A 173 -2.27 5.01 4.70
C THR A 173 -2.69 4.97 3.24
N GLY A 174 -4.00 4.94 2.96
CA GLY A 174 -4.57 4.93 1.62
C GLY A 174 -4.56 6.31 0.96
N ALA A 175 -4.71 6.31 -0.35
CA ALA A 175 -4.90 7.53 -1.12
C ALA A 175 -6.30 8.11 -0.91
N PRO A 176 -6.47 9.44 -0.84
CA PRO A 176 -7.78 10.05 -1.02
C PRO A 176 -8.23 9.95 -2.48
N HIS A 177 -9.53 9.89 -2.71
CA HIS A 177 -10.14 9.89 -4.04
C HIS A 177 -10.98 11.14 -4.24
N VAL A 178 -11.12 11.59 -5.50
CA VAL A 178 -11.78 12.85 -5.83
C VAL A 178 -12.81 12.63 -6.92
N ALA A 179 -14.01 13.12 -6.72
CA ALA A 179 -15.05 13.24 -7.74
C ALA A 179 -16.10 14.25 -7.28
N LYS A 180 -16.86 14.83 -8.23
CA LYS A 180 -18.03 15.69 -7.94
C LYS A 180 -17.72 16.84 -6.94
N GLY A 181 -16.50 17.38 -6.99
CA GLY A 181 -16.09 18.45 -6.05
C GLY A 181 -15.88 18.01 -4.60
N LYS A 182 -15.77 16.72 -4.35
CA LYS A 182 -15.53 16.14 -3.03
C LYS A 182 -14.24 15.32 -2.99
N VAL A 183 -13.66 15.22 -1.81
CA VAL A 183 -12.55 14.31 -1.49
C VAL A 183 -13.07 13.24 -0.55
N PHE A 184 -12.90 11.99 -0.95
CA PHE A 184 -13.31 10.81 -0.20
C PHE A 184 -12.11 10.16 0.44
N ILE A 185 -12.22 9.76 1.69
CA ILE A 185 -11.13 9.12 2.42
C ILE A 185 -11.66 8.20 3.50
N GLY A 186 -11.01 7.06 3.67
CA GLY A 186 -11.14 6.20 4.81
C GLY A 186 -9.89 6.21 5.67
N TYR A 187 -9.79 5.27 6.61
CA TYR A 187 -8.64 5.11 7.51
C TYR A 187 -8.55 3.65 7.97
N ASN A 188 -7.40 3.27 8.50
CA ASN A 188 -7.13 1.95 9.05
C ASN A 188 -7.42 1.89 10.57
N GLY A 189 -7.48 0.68 11.13
CA GLY A 189 -7.64 0.47 12.58
C GLY A 189 -8.56 -0.67 12.98
N SER A 190 -9.12 -1.45 12.04
CA SER A 190 -9.90 -2.65 12.37
C SER A 190 -9.15 -3.58 13.30
N ASP A 191 -7.87 -3.82 13.02
CA ASP A 191 -7.00 -4.71 13.79
C ASP A 191 -6.88 -4.31 15.26
N ILE A 192 -7.23 -3.10 15.60
CA ILE A 192 -7.13 -2.54 16.95
C ILE A 192 -8.47 -2.06 17.50
N GLY A 193 -9.55 -2.54 16.90
CA GLY A 193 -10.90 -2.28 17.37
C GLY A 193 -11.43 -0.87 17.10
N VAL A 194 -10.87 -0.17 16.10
CA VAL A 194 -11.40 1.11 15.65
C VAL A 194 -12.59 0.88 14.71
N ARG A 195 -13.63 1.67 14.88
CA ARG A 195 -14.82 1.66 14.04
C ARG A 195 -14.53 2.34 12.71
N GLY A 196 -14.66 1.62 11.59
CA GLY A 196 -14.39 2.12 10.25
C GLY A 196 -15.43 3.11 9.72
N SER A 197 -15.00 3.98 8.82
CA SER A 197 -15.90 4.86 8.04
C SER A 197 -15.24 5.36 6.75
N VAL A 198 -16.09 5.79 5.80
CA VAL A 198 -15.72 6.67 4.69
C VAL A 198 -16.24 8.07 4.98
N VAL A 199 -15.41 9.07 4.71
CA VAL A 199 -15.75 10.49 4.93
C VAL A 199 -15.58 11.25 3.63
N ALA A 200 -16.55 12.08 3.30
CA ALA A 200 -16.47 13.05 2.21
C ALA A 200 -16.22 14.45 2.74
N PHE A 201 -15.31 15.14 2.10
CA PHE A 201 -15.04 16.56 2.36
C PHE A 201 -15.27 17.36 1.09
N ASP A 202 -15.79 18.57 1.24
CA ASP A 202 -15.82 19.55 0.17
C ASP A 202 -14.38 19.88 -0.25
N ALA A 203 -14.05 19.70 -1.51
CA ALA A 203 -12.68 19.81 -2.02
C ALA A 203 -12.13 21.26 -1.91
N GLU A 204 -12.98 22.28 -1.99
CA GLU A 204 -12.53 23.66 -1.91
C GLU A 204 -12.25 24.10 -0.48
N THR A 205 -13.14 23.75 0.45
CA THR A 205 -13.15 24.29 1.81
C THR A 205 -12.63 23.36 2.89
N GLY A 206 -12.55 22.05 2.60
CA GLY A 206 -12.20 21.03 3.60
C GLY A 206 -13.31 20.74 4.60
N LYS A 207 -14.53 21.31 4.42
CA LYS A 207 -15.66 21.03 5.31
C LYS A 207 -16.18 19.62 5.06
N GLN A 208 -16.41 18.86 6.15
CA GLN A 208 -17.03 17.55 6.03
C GLN A 208 -18.44 17.68 5.43
N ALA A 209 -18.69 16.97 4.32
CA ALA A 209 -19.99 16.90 3.66
C ALA A 209 -20.87 15.81 4.28
N TRP A 210 -20.32 14.60 4.40
CA TRP A 210 -20.99 13.46 5.02
C TRP A 210 -19.99 12.44 5.54
N ARG A 211 -20.49 11.48 6.35
CA ARG A 211 -19.75 10.31 6.83
C ARG A 211 -20.65 9.10 6.76
N PHE A 212 -20.15 8.01 6.21
CA PHE A 212 -20.75 6.68 6.24
C PHE A 212 -19.94 5.78 7.19
N TRP A 213 -20.55 5.38 8.29
CA TRP A 213 -19.97 4.38 9.17
C TRP A 213 -20.17 2.99 8.57
N THR A 214 -19.13 2.15 8.58
CA THR A 214 -19.14 0.83 7.94
C THR A 214 -19.62 -0.28 8.87
N VAL A 215 -19.59 -0.05 10.17
CA VAL A 215 -20.14 -0.99 11.17
C VAL A 215 -20.98 -0.22 12.20
N PRO A 216 -22.01 -0.86 12.79
CA PRO A 216 -22.90 -0.19 13.72
C PRO A 216 -22.20 0.14 15.04
N GLY A 217 -22.66 1.21 15.70
CA GLY A 217 -22.24 1.64 17.03
C GLY A 217 -23.13 1.08 18.13
N ASP A 218 -22.98 1.67 19.33
CA ASP A 218 -23.75 1.29 20.53
C ASP A 218 -25.27 1.44 20.30
N PRO A 219 -26.04 0.34 20.36
CA PRO A 219 -27.47 0.39 20.15
C PRO A 219 -28.23 1.32 21.12
N ALA A 220 -27.69 1.53 22.32
CA ALA A 220 -28.31 2.41 23.31
C ALA A 220 -28.27 3.90 22.88
N LYS A 221 -27.38 4.25 21.94
CA LYS A 221 -27.24 5.60 21.38
C LYS A 221 -28.06 5.80 20.08
N GLY A 222 -28.72 4.74 19.61
CA GLY A 222 -29.36 4.72 18.29
C GLY A 222 -28.36 4.51 17.15
N PHE A 223 -28.88 4.40 15.94
CA PHE A 223 -28.07 4.19 14.74
C PHE A 223 -28.09 5.42 13.84
N GLU A 224 -26.95 5.74 13.24
CA GLU A 224 -26.77 6.92 12.39
C GLU A 224 -27.52 6.78 11.04
N SER A 225 -27.92 5.55 10.66
CA SER A 225 -28.67 5.28 9.43
C SER A 225 -29.48 4.00 9.52
N LYS A 226 -30.49 3.86 8.63
CA LYS A 226 -31.25 2.60 8.47
C LYS A 226 -30.36 1.43 8.04
N ALA A 227 -29.30 1.71 7.28
CA ALA A 227 -28.33 0.68 6.88
C ALA A 227 -27.59 0.10 8.09
N LEU A 228 -27.22 0.92 9.05
CA LEU A 228 -26.58 0.47 10.29
C LEU A 228 -27.55 -0.21 11.24
N GLU A 229 -28.82 0.20 11.28
CA GLU A 229 -29.88 -0.53 11.99
C GLU A 229 -30.09 -1.94 11.41
N MET A 230 -30.05 -2.06 10.09
CA MET A 230 -30.07 -3.35 9.39
C MET A 230 -28.84 -4.19 9.74
N ALA A 231 -27.65 -3.57 9.63
CA ALA A 231 -26.39 -4.24 9.90
C ALA A 231 -26.32 -4.75 11.36
N ALA A 232 -26.80 -3.97 12.33
CA ALA A 232 -26.80 -4.35 13.75
C ALA A 232 -27.50 -5.68 14.04
N LYS A 233 -28.50 -6.05 13.23
CA LYS A 233 -29.22 -7.33 13.36
C LYS A 233 -28.37 -8.55 13.00
N THR A 234 -27.23 -8.33 12.35
CA THR A 234 -26.28 -9.37 11.93
C THR A 234 -25.13 -9.57 12.92
N TRP A 235 -25.09 -8.78 13.99
CA TRP A 235 -24.11 -8.87 15.06
C TRP A 235 -24.68 -9.54 16.28
N SER A 236 -23.88 -10.34 16.98
CA SER A 236 -24.26 -11.01 18.22
C SER A 236 -23.11 -11.05 19.21
N GLY A 237 -23.43 -11.26 20.48
CA GLY A 237 -22.50 -11.24 21.60
C GLY A 237 -22.71 -10.05 22.52
N ASP A 238 -22.01 -10.05 23.65
CA ASP A 238 -22.07 -8.93 24.60
C ASP A 238 -21.17 -7.80 24.13
N LYS A 239 -21.70 -6.57 24.16
CA LYS A 239 -20.99 -5.34 23.76
C LYS A 239 -20.28 -5.44 22.41
N TRP A 240 -20.85 -6.17 21.47
CA TRP A 240 -20.28 -6.41 20.14
C TRP A 240 -19.87 -5.10 19.41
N TRP A 241 -20.54 -4.00 19.70
CA TRP A 241 -20.21 -2.67 19.11
C TRP A 241 -18.88 -2.07 19.55
N GLU A 242 -18.24 -2.63 20.58
CA GLU A 242 -16.93 -2.20 21.06
C GLU A 242 -15.76 -2.81 20.28
N VAL A 243 -15.99 -3.83 19.44
CA VAL A 243 -14.91 -4.48 18.68
C VAL A 243 -14.42 -3.66 17.50
N GLY A 244 -15.23 -2.71 17.01
CA GLY A 244 -14.89 -1.95 15.81
C GLY A 244 -14.91 -2.81 14.54
N GLY A 245 -14.02 -2.52 13.59
CA GLY A 245 -13.92 -3.22 12.32
C GLY A 245 -14.44 -2.43 11.14
N GLY A 246 -14.38 -3.02 9.94
CA GLY A 246 -14.90 -2.44 8.71
C GLY A 246 -14.15 -1.20 8.23
N ASP A 247 -12.89 -0.99 8.61
CA ASP A 247 -12.12 0.15 8.12
C ASP A 247 -11.94 0.10 6.60
N VAL A 248 -11.74 1.29 6.03
CA VAL A 248 -11.55 1.50 4.59
C VAL A 248 -10.19 2.17 4.42
N TRP A 249 -9.18 1.37 4.19
CA TRP A 249 -7.79 1.83 4.14
C TRP A 249 -7.16 1.70 2.75
N ASP A 250 -7.91 1.17 1.79
CA ASP A 250 -7.53 0.97 0.40
C ASP A 250 -8.37 1.85 -0.54
N PRO A 251 -8.11 1.89 -1.85
CA PRO A 251 -8.80 2.76 -2.79
C PRO A 251 -10.33 2.72 -2.72
N ILE A 252 -10.92 3.88 -2.95
CA ILE A 252 -12.36 4.09 -3.07
C ILE A 252 -12.64 4.43 -4.54
N THR A 253 -13.44 3.62 -5.22
CA THR A 253 -13.76 3.80 -6.64
C THR A 253 -15.03 4.62 -6.79
N TYR A 254 -14.97 5.69 -7.58
CA TYR A 254 -16.16 6.42 -8.02
C TYR A 254 -16.62 5.89 -9.37
N ASP A 255 -17.88 5.47 -9.47
CA ASP A 255 -18.48 5.05 -10.71
C ASP A 255 -19.39 6.15 -11.29
N PRO A 256 -18.98 6.84 -12.37
CA PRO A 256 -19.80 7.88 -12.99
C PRO A 256 -21.12 7.35 -13.58
N ALA A 257 -21.21 6.07 -13.95
CA ALA A 257 -22.40 5.50 -14.56
C ALA A 257 -23.55 5.34 -13.56
N THR A 258 -23.24 5.02 -12.30
CA THR A 258 -24.22 4.86 -11.22
C THR A 258 -24.28 6.06 -10.29
N GLY A 259 -23.23 6.87 -10.24
CA GLY A 259 -23.05 7.92 -9.24
C GLY A 259 -22.64 7.40 -7.86
N PHE A 260 -22.17 6.16 -7.77
CA PHE A 260 -21.82 5.51 -6.52
C PHE A 260 -20.33 5.61 -6.21
N LEU A 261 -20.02 5.58 -4.92
CA LEU A 261 -18.72 5.19 -4.42
C LEU A 261 -18.77 3.72 -4.05
N ILE A 262 -17.85 2.94 -4.58
CA ILE A 262 -17.74 1.50 -4.32
C ILE A 262 -16.39 1.25 -3.68
N PHE A 263 -16.37 0.59 -2.53
CA PHE A 263 -15.17 0.36 -1.74
C PHE A 263 -15.22 -0.95 -0.97
N GLY A 264 -14.05 -1.47 -0.68
CA GLY A 264 -13.89 -2.63 0.18
C GLY A 264 -13.80 -2.25 1.66
N THR A 265 -14.28 -3.10 2.54
CA THR A 265 -14.14 -2.96 3.99
C THR A 265 -13.31 -4.11 4.56
N ALA A 266 -12.53 -3.80 5.59
CA ALA A 266 -11.80 -4.80 6.34
C ALA A 266 -12.72 -5.65 7.24
N GLY A 267 -12.20 -6.76 7.75
CA GLY A 267 -12.91 -7.60 8.70
C GLY A 267 -13.17 -6.91 10.04
N ALA A 268 -14.01 -7.53 10.84
CA ALA A 268 -14.10 -7.25 12.28
C ALA A 268 -13.37 -8.38 13.00
N THR A 269 -12.17 -8.14 13.47
CA THR A 269 -11.29 -9.21 13.95
C THR A 269 -11.27 -9.29 15.47
N PRO A 270 -12.06 -10.17 16.09
CA PRO A 270 -11.93 -10.45 17.53
C PRO A 270 -10.57 -11.03 17.90
N GLU A 271 -9.83 -11.58 16.94
CA GLU A 271 -8.53 -12.22 17.17
C GLU A 271 -7.42 -11.23 17.54
N VAL A 272 -7.64 -9.97 17.21
CA VAL A 272 -6.71 -8.86 17.52
C VAL A 272 -7.28 -7.94 18.60
N LEU A 273 -8.29 -8.40 19.36
CA LEU A 273 -8.80 -7.68 20.51
C LEU A 273 -7.84 -7.81 21.69
N PHE A 274 -7.54 -6.69 22.33
CA PHE A 274 -6.48 -6.54 23.30
C PHE A 274 -7.00 -6.01 24.62
N GLY A 275 -6.28 -6.31 25.68
CA GLY A 275 -6.61 -5.87 27.03
C GLY A 275 -7.93 -6.47 27.51
N ASP A 276 -8.84 -5.64 27.98
CA ASP A 276 -10.16 -5.99 28.49
C ASP A 276 -11.14 -6.54 27.44
N LYS A 277 -10.81 -6.36 26.15
CA LYS A 277 -11.61 -6.86 25.02
C LYS A 277 -11.17 -8.26 24.52
N ALA A 278 -10.06 -8.79 25.01
CA ALA A 278 -9.47 -10.05 24.52
C ALA A 278 -10.41 -11.25 24.63
N ASP A 279 -11.34 -11.23 25.59
CA ASP A 279 -12.28 -12.31 25.86
C ASP A 279 -13.68 -12.07 25.20
N MET A 280 -13.84 -10.99 24.44
CA MET A 280 -15.13 -10.70 23.80
C MET A 280 -15.46 -11.74 22.75
N LYS A 281 -16.62 -12.37 22.88
CA LYS A 281 -17.16 -13.31 21.90
C LYS A 281 -18.19 -12.59 21.04
N VAL A 282 -17.78 -12.29 19.81
CA VAL A 282 -18.64 -11.64 18.83
C VAL A 282 -18.91 -12.58 17.68
N GLY A 283 -20.15 -12.70 17.30
CA GLY A 283 -20.62 -13.62 16.26
C GLY A 283 -21.57 -12.96 15.26
N GLY A 284 -22.10 -13.77 14.38
CA GLY A 284 -22.98 -13.36 13.29
C GLY A 284 -22.23 -12.98 12.02
N ASP A 285 -22.96 -12.53 11.02
CA ASP A 285 -22.38 -12.11 9.71
C ASP A 285 -21.64 -10.77 9.80
N ARG A 286 -21.92 -9.94 10.79
CA ARG A 286 -21.21 -8.69 11.15
C ARG A 286 -21.10 -7.68 10.03
N LEU A 287 -22.22 -7.35 9.39
CA LEU A 287 -22.25 -6.33 8.35
C LEU A 287 -21.87 -4.93 8.89
N PHE A 288 -21.08 -4.12 8.12
CA PHE A 288 -20.53 -4.42 6.79
C PHE A 288 -19.03 -4.74 6.84
N ALA A 289 -18.58 -5.52 7.79
CA ALA A 289 -17.21 -6.02 7.80
C ALA A 289 -17.02 -7.08 6.69
N GLY A 290 -15.86 -7.07 6.02
CA GLY A 290 -15.54 -8.02 4.95
C GLY A 290 -16.44 -7.90 3.73
N CYS A 291 -16.87 -6.68 3.40
CA CYS A 291 -17.82 -6.41 2.32
C CYS A 291 -17.22 -5.55 1.21
N VAL A 292 -17.79 -5.67 0.02
CA VAL A 292 -17.82 -4.58 -0.96
C VAL A 292 -19.10 -3.79 -0.70
N VAL A 293 -18.98 -2.47 -0.57
CA VAL A 293 -20.10 -1.58 -0.22
C VAL A 293 -20.21 -0.47 -1.26
N ALA A 294 -21.43 -0.13 -1.65
CA ALA A 294 -21.74 1.02 -2.48
C ALA A 294 -22.59 2.03 -1.72
N VAL A 295 -22.20 3.29 -1.82
CA VAL A 295 -22.95 4.43 -1.30
C VAL A 295 -23.08 5.50 -2.38
N ASP A 296 -24.09 6.34 -2.28
CA ASP A 296 -24.26 7.50 -3.14
C ASP A 296 -23.12 8.53 -2.89
N ALA A 297 -22.44 8.95 -3.96
CA ALA A 297 -21.29 9.82 -3.84
C ALA A 297 -21.62 11.23 -3.34
N ASP A 298 -22.85 11.71 -3.55
CA ASP A 298 -23.27 13.04 -3.11
C ASP A 298 -23.70 13.08 -1.64
N THR A 299 -24.39 12.01 -1.19
CA THR A 299 -25.08 12.01 0.11
C THR A 299 -24.47 11.05 1.13
N GLY A 300 -23.69 10.05 0.68
CA GLY A 300 -23.21 8.97 1.54
C GLY A 300 -24.29 7.93 1.89
N GLU A 301 -25.48 8.01 1.26
CA GLU A 301 -26.54 7.05 1.50
C GLU A 301 -26.18 5.67 0.96
N TYR A 302 -26.42 4.63 1.77
CA TYR A 302 -26.25 3.23 1.39
C TYR A 302 -27.06 2.89 0.15
N ARG A 303 -26.45 2.11 -0.77
CA ARG A 303 -27.08 1.55 -1.96
C ARG A 303 -27.15 0.03 -1.92
N TRP A 304 -26.01 -0.64 -1.85
CA TRP A 304 -25.92 -2.08 -1.77
C TRP A 304 -24.62 -2.54 -1.08
N HIS A 305 -24.56 -3.79 -0.73
CA HIS A 305 -23.33 -4.46 -0.29
C HIS A 305 -23.29 -5.89 -0.82
N PHE A 306 -22.09 -6.42 -0.89
CA PHE A 306 -21.82 -7.84 -1.10
C PHE A 306 -20.75 -8.29 -0.10
N GLN A 307 -21.08 -9.28 0.74
CA GLN A 307 -20.15 -9.80 1.72
C GLN A 307 -19.37 -10.97 1.13
N THR A 308 -18.05 -10.83 1.03
CA THR A 308 -17.16 -11.83 0.41
C THR A 308 -16.82 -12.98 1.36
N SER A 309 -16.91 -12.77 2.66
CA SER A 309 -16.75 -13.80 3.69
C SER A 309 -17.30 -13.32 5.02
N THR A 310 -17.86 -14.25 5.80
CA THR A 310 -18.28 -14.00 7.18
C THR A 310 -17.20 -14.33 8.19
N GLN A 311 -16.15 -15.04 7.77
CA GLN A 311 -15.01 -15.34 8.62
C GLN A 311 -14.13 -14.10 8.80
N ASN A 312 -13.61 -13.94 10.00
CA ASN A 312 -13.05 -12.67 10.47
C ASN A 312 -11.64 -12.38 10.11
N PHE A 313 -10.93 -13.32 9.55
CA PHE A 313 -9.50 -13.26 9.54
C PHE A 313 -9.02 -12.56 8.27
N HIS A 314 -8.43 -11.36 8.40
CA HIS A 314 -7.79 -10.60 7.32
C HIS A 314 -8.50 -10.68 5.95
N ASN A 315 -9.84 -10.75 6.00
CA ASN A 315 -10.68 -10.77 4.81
C ASN A 315 -10.99 -9.34 4.37
N GLU A 316 -9.94 -8.64 4.01
CA GLU A 316 -10.06 -7.27 3.56
C GLU A 316 -10.36 -7.26 2.08
N ASN A 317 -11.42 -6.56 1.72
CA ASN A 317 -11.73 -6.29 0.34
C ASN A 317 -10.88 -5.11 -0.14
N MET A 318 -10.07 -5.40 -1.15
CA MET A 318 -9.08 -4.49 -1.68
C MET A 318 -9.64 -3.69 -2.88
N HIS A 319 -8.76 -3.21 -3.68
CA HIS A 319 -9.00 -2.51 -4.93
C HIS A 319 -10.23 -3.06 -5.70
N VAL A 320 -11.17 -2.18 -6.01
CA VAL A 320 -12.34 -2.46 -6.85
C VAL A 320 -12.17 -1.72 -8.17
N LEU A 321 -12.18 -2.43 -9.28
CA LEU A 321 -12.15 -1.82 -10.62
C LEU A 321 -13.50 -1.97 -11.34
N MET A 322 -13.81 -1.00 -12.20
CA MET A 322 -15.04 -0.98 -12.99
C MET A 322 -14.74 -1.31 -14.44
N ALA A 323 -15.60 -2.11 -15.06
CA ALA A 323 -15.49 -2.39 -16.49
C ALA A 323 -16.84 -2.73 -17.12
N ASP A 324 -16.91 -2.56 -18.44
CA ASP A 324 -17.97 -3.11 -19.25
C ASP A 324 -17.50 -4.43 -19.88
N VAL A 325 -18.18 -5.51 -19.57
CA VAL A 325 -17.86 -6.85 -20.09
C VAL A 325 -19.07 -7.47 -20.80
N VAL A 326 -18.83 -8.41 -21.70
CA VAL A 326 -19.91 -9.14 -22.39
C VAL A 326 -20.05 -10.52 -21.76
N ILE A 327 -21.19 -10.79 -21.13
CA ILE A 327 -21.52 -12.06 -20.49
C ILE A 327 -22.77 -12.64 -21.16
N GLY A 328 -22.64 -13.83 -21.74
CA GLY A 328 -23.77 -14.47 -22.42
C GLY A 328 -24.35 -13.67 -23.60
N GLY A 329 -23.52 -12.80 -24.22
CA GLY A 329 -23.94 -11.93 -25.31
C GLY A 329 -24.51 -10.57 -24.87
N GLU A 330 -24.68 -10.34 -23.56
CA GLU A 330 -25.17 -9.07 -23.01
C GLU A 330 -24.03 -8.24 -22.42
N LYS A 331 -24.03 -6.95 -22.74
CA LYS A 331 -23.08 -6.00 -22.12
C LYS A 331 -23.52 -5.72 -20.67
N ARG A 332 -22.59 -5.88 -19.73
CA ARG A 332 -22.79 -5.68 -18.31
C ARG A 332 -21.76 -4.69 -17.78
N HIS A 333 -22.21 -3.72 -16.99
CA HIS A 333 -21.33 -2.86 -16.21
C HIS A 333 -21.06 -3.51 -14.86
N VAL A 334 -19.79 -3.79 -14.54
CA VAL A 334 -19.43 -4.64 -13.42
C VAL A 334 -18.37 -4.00 -12.51
N ALA A 335 -18.48 -4.32 -11.23
CA ALA A 335 -17.45 -4.09 -10.23
C ALA A 335 -16.68 -5.41 -10.01
N MET A 336 -15.36 -5.36 -10.12
CA MET A 336 -14.49 -6.52 -9.97
C MET A 336 -13.47 -6.31 -8.86
N THR A 337 -13.26 -7.32 -8.03
CA THR A 337 -12.31 -7.27 -6.92
C THR A 337 -11.68 -8.62 -6.65
N ALA A 338 -10.47 -8.60 -6.10
CA ALA A 338 -9.74 -9.76 -5.63
C ALA A 338 -9.29 -9.53 -4.18
N PRO A 339 -10.09 -9.89 -3.19
CA PRO A 339 -9.74 -9.75 -1.77
C PRO A 339 -8.59 -10.65 -1.34
N LYS A 340 -8.07 -10.40 -0.14
CA LYS A 340 -7.07 -11.27 0.50
C LYS A 340 -7.55 -12.71 0.74
N ASN A 341 -8.84 -12.98 0.60
CA ASN A 341 -9.43 -14.30 0.79
C ASN A 341 -9.09 -15.33 -0.31
N GLY A 342 -8.38 -14.92 -1.36
CA GLY A 342 -7.89 -15.78 -2.43
C GLY A 342 -8.88 -16.04 -3.57
N PHE A 343 -10.01 -15.33 -3.60
CA PHE A 343 -10.98 -15.41 -4.67
C PHE A 343 -11.02 -14.13 -5.50
N PHE A 344 -11.41 -14.27 -6.74
CA PHE A 344 -11.85 -13.18 -7.60
C PHE A 344 -13.37 -13.10 -7.60
N TYR A 345 -13.92 -11.89 -7.59
CA TYR A 345 -15.36 -11.63 -7.63
C TYR A 345 -15.73 -10.65 -8.73
N MET A 346 -16.85 -10.87 -9.37
CA MET A 346 -17.48 -9.97 -10.31
C MET A 346 -18.93 -9.73 -9.89
N LEU A 347 -19.29 -8.47 -9.70
CA LEU A 347 -20.59 -8.02 -9.22
C LEU A 347 -21.22 -7.08 -10.25
N ASP A 348 -22.53 -7.07 -10.35
CA ASP A 348 -23.26 -6.03 -11.06
C ASP A 348 -23.08 -4.68 -10.37
N ALA A 349 -22.59 -3.68 -11.06
CA ALA A 349 -22.21 -2.39 -10.47
C ALA A 349 -23.38 -1.61 -9.86
N ALA A 350 -24.56 -1.72 -10.44
CA ALA A 350 -25.73 -0.99 -9.97
C ALA A 350 -26.40 -1.63 -8.76
N THR A 351 -26.29 -2.94 -8.58
CA THR A 351 -27.08 -3.70 -7.60
C THR A 351 -26.25 -4.49 -6.59
N GLY A 352 -24.96 -4.68 -6.85
CA GLY A 352 -24.09 -5.56 -6.05
C GLY A 352 -24.39 -7.05 -6.24
N LYS A 353 -25.24 -7.42 -7.20
CA LYS A 353 -25.58 -8.82 -7.43
C LYS A 353 -24.33 -9.59 -7.90
N PHE A 354 -24.12 -10.75 -7.26
CA PHE A 354 -23.07 -11.68 -7.66
C PHE A 354 -23.28 -12.19 -9.09
N LEU A 355 -22.26 -12.10 -9.93
CA LEU A 355 -22.26 -12.57 -11.31
C LEU A 355 -21.31 -13.75 -11.50
N ALA A 356 -20.11 -13.67 -10.91
CA ALA A 356 -19.10 -14.71 -10.99
C ALA A 356 -18.12 -14.62 -9.82
N GLY A 357 -17.47 -15.75 -9.49
CA GLY A 357 -16.41 -15.80 -8.48
C GLY A 357 -15.70 -17.13 -8.47
N LYS A 358 -14.36 -17.09 -8.41
CA LYS A 358 -13.52 -18.28 -8.43
C LYS A 358 -12.20 -18.06 -7.71
N ALA A 359 -11.65 -19.12 -7.16
CA ALA A 359 -10.33 -19.09 -6.53
C ALA A 359 -9.24 -18.76 -7.56
N ILE A 360 -8.39 -17.79 -7.23
CA ILE A 360 -7.21 -17.35 -7.99
C ILE A 360 -5.90 -17.72 -7.31
N ALA A 361 -5.98 -18.23 -6.09
CA ALA A 361 -4.87 -18.72 -5.29
C ALA A 361 -5.28 -20.03 -4.59
N LYS A 362 -4.37 -20.66 -3.86
CA LYS A 362 -4.69 -21.82 -3.02
C LYS A 362 -5.56 -21.38 -1.85
N VAL A 363 -6.78 -21.89 -1.81
CA VAL A 363 -7.79 -21.57 -0.79
C VAL A 363 -8.11 -22.80 0.03
N SER A 364 -8.11 -22.70 1.37
CA SER A 364 -8.41 -23.79 2.29
C SER A 364 -9.68 -23.59 3.14
N TRP A 365 -10.25 -22.37 3.11
CA TRP A 365 -11.38 -21.99 3.97
C TRP A 365 -12.77 -22.15 3.29
N ALA A 366 -12.79 -22.23 1.95
CA ALA A 366 -14.03 -22.39 1.19
C ALA A 366 -13.84 -23.40 0.06
N ALA A 367 -14.87 -24.20 -0.22
CA ALA A 367 -14.86 -25.21 -1.28
C ALA A 367 -15.39 -24.66 -2.61
N SER A 368 -16.38 -23.76 -2.55
CA SER A 368 -17.12 -23.25 -3.72
C SER A 368 -17.94 -22.02 -3.31
N PHE A 369 -18.70 -21.51 -4.26
CA PHE A 369 -19.73 -20.51 -4.03
C PHE A 369 -21.14 -21.12 -4.21
N ASP A 370 -22.08 -20.63 -3.43
CA ASP A 370 -23.50 -20.80 -3.72
C ASP A 370 -23.82 -19.96 -4.98
N PRO A 371 -24.27 -20.58 -6.07
CA PRO A 371 -24.44 -19.88 -7.35
C PRO A 371 -25.58 -18.85 -7.35
N THR A 372 -26.48 -18.93 -6.35
CA THR A 372 -27.62 -18.02 -6.23
C THR A 372 -27.27 -16.78 -5.43
N THR A 373 -26.55 -16.97 -4.34
CA THR A 373 -26.23 -15.89 -3.38
C THR A 373 -24.81 -15.35 -3.54
N GLY A 374 -23.91 -16.10 -4.19
CA GLY A 374 -22.49 -15.79 -4.26
C GLY A 374 -21.75 -15.97 -2.94
N ARG A 375 -22.40 -16.50 -1.89
CA ARG A 375 -21.74 -16.75 -0.62
C ARG A 375 -20.79 -17.94 -0.74
N ALA A 376 -19.65 -17.82 -0.12
CA ALA A 376 -18.71 -18.92 -0.03
C ALA A 376 -19.31 -20.08 0.78
N VAL A 377 -19.20 -21.30 0.26
CA VAL A 377 -19.49 -22.54 1.01
C VAL A 377 -18.27 -22.83 1.87
N GLU A 378 -18.29 -22.30 3.08
CA GLU A 378 -17.18 -22.36 4.01
C GLU A 378 -16.91 -23.80 4.48
N ILE A 379 -15.64 -24.17 4.52
CA ILE A 379 -15.20 -25.43 5.12
C ILE A 379 -14.95 -25.14 6.60
N THR A 380 -15.64 -25.86 7.48
CA THR A 380 -15.38 -25.77 8.92
C THR A 380 -13.93 -26.16 9.17
N ALA A 381 -13.07 -25.19 9.47
CA ALA A 381 -11.66 -25.40 9.55
C ALA A 381 -11.27 -26.38 10.65
N ARG A 382 -10.85 -27.57 10.28
CA ARG A 382 -9.95 -28.36 11.11
C ARG A 382 -8.56 -27.76 10.95
N GLU A 383 -8.07 -27.03 11.96
CA GLU A 383 -6.67 -26.62 12.14
C GLU A 383 -5.95 -25.94 10.94
N GLY A 384 -6.67 -25.60 9.87
CA GLY A 384 -6.12 -24.89 8.73
C GLY A 384 -6.20 -23.38 8.98
N ARG A 385 -5.11 -22.77 9.44
CA ARG A 385 -5.01 -21.31 9.43
C ARG A 385 -5.05 -20.85 7.99
N LEU A 386 -5.97 -19.91 7.71
CA LEU A 386 -5.96 -19.17 6.46
C LEU A 386 -4.56 -18.54 6.30
N PRO A 387 -3.98 -18.55 5.11
CA PRO A 387 -2.82 -17.72 4.86
C PRO A 387 -3.22 -16.28 5.20
N LEU A 388 -2.46 -15.64 6.10
CA LEU A 388 -2.68 -14.30 6.60
C LEU A 388 -2.75 -13.22 5.49
N SER A 389 -2.39 -13.59 4.26
CA SER A 389 -2.28 -12.70 3.10
C SER A 389 -2.33 -13.44 1.77
N GLY A 390 -2.97 -14.60 1.73
CA GLY A 390 -3.10 -15.38 0.49
C GLY A 390 -3.93 -14.66 -0.56
N GLY A 391 -3.65 -14.94 -1.84
CA GLY A 391 -4.37 -14.38 -2.96
C GLY A 391 -3.83 -13.03 -3.40
N HIS A 392 -4.54 -11.97 -3.16
CA HIS A 392 -4.18 -10.61 -3.58
C HIS A 392 -4.13 -9.68 -2.36
N ASN A 393 -3.40 -8.58 -2.45
CA ASN A 393 -3.33 -7.56 -1.42
C ASN A 393 -3.59 -6.17 -2.04
N TRP A 394 -3.22 -5.09 -1.39
CA TRP A 394 -3.47 -3.70 -1.79
C TRP A 394 -2.83 -3.27 -3.13
N TRP A 395 -1.88 -4.01 -3.68
CA TRP A 395 -1.28 -3.67 -4.99
C TRP A 395 -2.36 -3.69 -6.07
N PRO A 396 -2.57 -2.58 -6.79
CA PRO A 396 -3.65 -2.55 -7.74
C PRO A 396 -3.43 -3.55 -8.88
N MET A 397 -4.51 -4.20 -9.26
CA MET A 397 -4.60 -4.97 -10.49
C MET A 397 -4.88 -4.03 -11.67
N SER A 398 -4.64 -4.51 -12.89
CA SER A 398 -4.93 -3.75 -14.10
C SER A 398 -5.88 -4.52 -15.01
N TYR A 399 -6.90 -3.86 -15.56
CA TYR A 399 -7.78 -4.43 -16.58
C TYR A 399 -7.51 -3.79 -17.94
N SER A 400 -7.22 -4.60 -18.95
CA SER A 400 -7.09 -4.11 -20.33
C SER A 400 -8.37 -4.36 -21.13
N PRO A 401 -9.06 -3.32 -21.58
CA PRO A 401 -10.25 -3.47 -22.44
C PRO A 401 -9.90 -4.05 -23.82
N LEU A 402 -8.62 -4.05 -24.19
CA LEU A 402 -8.16 -4.58 -25.48
C LEU A 402 -8.01 -6.11 -25.47
N THR A 403 -7.60 -6.68 -24.34
CA THR A 403 -7.45 -8.13 -24.18
C THR A 403 -8.63 -8.76 -23.44
N GLY A 404 -9.43 -7.96 -22.72
CA GLY A 404 -10.47 -8.43 -21.82
C GLY A 404 -9.90 -9.12 -20.55
N LEU A 405 -8.60 -8.96 -20.28
CA LEU A 405 -7.92 -9.64 -19.18
C LEU A 405 -7.64 -8.69 -18.02
N ILE A 406 -7.66 -9.27 -16.82
CA ILE A 406 -7.15 -8.65 -15.61
C ILE A 406 -5.76 -9.20 -15.33
N TYR A 407 -4.82 -8.29 -15.07
CA TYR A 407 -3.46 -8.63 -14.66
C TYR A 407 -3.32 -8.31 -13.18
N LEU A 408 -3.00 -9.30 -12.37
CA LEU A 408 -2.96 -9.11 -10.92
C LEU A 408 -1.77 -9.82 -10.26
N PRO A 409 -1.13 -9.17 -9.27
CA PRO A 409 -0.12 -9.78 -8.44
C PRO A 409 -0.79 -10.74 -7.45
N ILE A 410 -0.32 -11.98 -7.41
CA ILE A 410 -0.82 -13.01 -6.51
C ILE A 410 0.29 -13.41 -5.55
N HIS A 411 -0.10 -13.59 -4.29
CA HIS A 411 0.65 -14.33 -3.29
C HIS A 411 0.07 -15.73 -3.20
N ASP A 412 0.90 -16.73 -3.29
CA ASP A 412 0.49 -18.11 -3.04
C ASP A 412 1.31 -18.71 -1.91
N VAL A 413 0.73 -19.58 -1.12
CA VAL A 413 1.40 -20.22 0.01
C VAL A 413 1.85 -21.60 -0.42
N LYS A 414 3.16 -21.88 -0.35
CA LYS A 414 3.74 -23.18 -0.73
C LYS A 414 3.34 -24.30 0.20
N THR A 415 3.26 -24.03 1.49
CA THR A 415 2.90 -25.02 2.50
C THR A 415 2.05 -24.40 3.60
N HIS A 416 1.19 -25.20 4.23
CA HIS A 416 0.43 -24.81 5.41
C HIS A 416 1.25 -24.91 6.71
N SER A 417 2.57 -25.07 6.63
CA SER A 417 3.43 -25.14 7.80
C SER A 417 3.65 -23.74 8.34
N LEU A 418 3.23 -23.53 9.57
CA LEU A 418 3.48 -22.32 10.36
C LEU A 418 4.61 -22.55 11.36
N ALA A 419 5.71 -23.16 10.91
CA ALA A 419 6.93 -23.06 11.68
C ALA A 419 7.28 -21.57 11.81
N PRO A 420 7.64 -21.06 13.00
CA PRO A 420 7.82 -19.63 13.24
C PRO A 420 8.79 -18.91 12.31
N ASN A 421 9.56 -19.64 11.52
CA ASN A 421 10.60 -19.13 10.64
C ASN A 421 10.47 -19.61 9.19
N GLU A 422 9.38 -20.29 8.85
CA GLU A 422 9.11 -20.76 7.48
C GLU A 422 7.88 -20.06 6.92
N PHE A 423 8.09 -19.15 5.97
CA PHE A 423 7.03 -18.54 5.20
C PHE A 423 7.27 -18.84 3.71
N PRO A 424 6.87 -19.98 3.26
CA PRO A 424 7.04 -20.36 1.85
C PRO A 424 5.94 -19.70 1.02
N GLU A 425 6.16 -18.45 0.66
CA GLU A 425 5.28 -17.70 -0.24
C GLU A 425 5.89 -17.66 -1.64
N GLU A 426 5.05 -17.82 -2.64
CA GLU A 426 5.36 -17.66 -4.05
C GLU A 426 4.67 -16.41 -4.59
N GLY A 427 5.37 -15.62 -5.38
CA GLY A 427 4.80 -14.54 -6.16
C GLY A 427 4.38 -15.01 -7.53
N LYS A 428 3.29 -14.46 -8.05
CA LYS A 428 2.83 -14.69 -9.42
C LYS A 428 2.26 -13.42 -10.01
N LEU A 429 2.50 -13.20 -11.29
CA LEU A 429 1.71 -12.30 -12.10
C LEU A 429 0.71 -13.15 -12.90
N LEU A 430 -0.56 -12.98 -12.61
CA LEU A 430 -1.65 -13.75 -13.22
C LEU A 430 -2.39 -12.88 -14.25
N ALA A 431 -2.59 -13.38 -15.47
CA ALA A 431 -3.58 -12.86 -16.40
C ALA A 431 -4.86 -13.68 -16.30
N TRP A 432 -5.91 -13.06 -15.83
CA TRP A 432 -7.20 -13.67 -15.54
C TRP A 432 -8.25 -13.18 -16.53
N ASP A 433 -8.98 -14.11 -17.14
CA ASP A 433 -10.15 -13.82 -17.93
C ASP A 433 -11.39 -13.86 -17.01
N PRO A 434 -12.00 -12.70 -16.68
CA PRO A 434 -13.10 -12.65 -15.71
C PRO A 434 -14.41 -13.26 -16.24
N VAL A 435 -14.55 -13.39 -17.56
CA VAL A 435 -15.78 -13.93 -18.19
C VAL A 435 -15.72 -15.46 -18.27
N SER A 436 -14.57 -16.01 -18.66
CA SER A 436 -14.39 -17.47 -18.70
C SER A 436 -13.94 -18.06 -17.36
N GLU A 437 -13.66 -17.20 -16.36
CA GLU A 437 -13.15 -17.58 -15.04
C GLU A 437 -11.93 -18.52 -15.11
N SER A 438 -10.97 -18.16 -15.96
CA SER A 438 -9.76 -18.96 -16.18
C SER A 438 -8.50 -18.12 -16.38
N SER A 439 -7.36 -18.68 -15.98
CA SER A 439 -6.07 -18.06 -16.27
C SER A 439 -5.71 -18.21 -17.73
N ARG A 440 -5.27 -17.12 -18.35
CA ARG A 440 -4.73 -17.14 -19.73
C ARG A 440 -3.25 -17.44 -19.73
N TRP A 441 -2.52 -16.84 -18.81
CA TRP A 441 -1.13 -17.09 -18.56
C TRP A 441 -0.75 -16.74 -17.10
N VAL A 442 0.35 -17.32 -16.65
CA VAL A 442 0.92 -17.08 -15.31
C VAL A 442 2.43 -16.91 -15.46
N VAL A 443 2.99 -15.92 -14.77
CA VAL A 443 4.43 -15.74 -14.62
C VAL A 443 4.78 -15.95 -13.16
N GLU A 444 5.57 -16.98 -12.87
CA GLU A 444 6.10 -17.24 -11.54
C GLU A 444 7.17 -16.18 -11.18
N GLN A 445 7.16 -15.72 -9.95
CA GLN A 445 8.07 -14.70 -9.45
C GLN A 445 8.82 -15.20 -8.21
N PRO A 446 10.09 -14.79 -8.03
CA PRO A 446 10.96 -15.38 -7.00
C PRO A 446 10.56 -14.97 -5.56
N ILE A 447 9.77 -13.91 -5.41
CA ILE A 447 9.24 -13.45 -4.12
C ILE A 447 7.80 -12.99 -4.27
N ALA A 448 7.04 -13.07 -3.18
CA ALA A 448 5.62 -12.74 -3.16
C ALA A 448 5.33 -11.24 -3.17
N THR A 449 6.25 -10.41 -2.70
CA THR A 449 6.04 -8.96 -2.59
C THR A 449 6.51 -8.21 -3.82
N ASN A 450 5.57 -7.75 -4.61
CA ASN A 450 5.80 -7.07 -5.87
C ASN A 450 4.99 -5.76 -5.93
N SER A 451 5.08 -5.01 -7.01
CA SER A 451 4.33 -3.78 -7.20
C SER A 451 2.91 -4.02 -7.72
N GLY A 452 2.09 -2.97 -7.77
CA GLY A 452 0.91 -2.93 -8.63
C GLY A 452 1.25 -3.06 -10.11
N VAL A 453 0.25 -3.23 -10.93
CA VAL A 453 0.37 -3.55 -12.36
C VAL A 453 -0.15 -2.39 -13.21
N LEU A 454 0.56 -2.08 -14.29
CA LEU A 454 0.16 -1.15 -15.33
C LEU A 454 0.03 -1.90 -16.65
N SER A 455 -1.13 -1.83 -17.33
CA SER A 455 -1.27 -2.27 -18.72
C SER A 455 -1.41 -1.10 -19.68
N THR A 456 -1.02 -1.30 -20.95
CA THR A 456 -1.06 -0.24 -21.96
C THR A 456 -1.60 -0.72 -23.29
N ALA A 457 -2.10 0.21 -24.13
CA ALA A 457 -2.52 -0.09 -25.48
C ALA A 457 -1.36 -0.51 -26.42
N GLY A 458 -0.12 -0.47 -25.94
CA GLY A 458 1.05 -1.00 -26.64
C GLY A 458 1.25 -2.51 -26.51
N ASN A 459 0.27 -3.27 -26.06
CA ASN A 459 0.32 -4.71 -25.73
C ASN A 459 1.34 -5.03 -24.64
N LEU A 460 1.44 -4.18 -23.62
CA LEU A 460 2.40 -4.31 -22.53
C LEU A 460 1.74 -4.33 -21.16
N VAL A 461 2.30 -5.14 -20.28
CA VAL A 461 2.01 -5.19 -18.84
C VAL A 461 3.31 -4.95 -18.09
N PHE A 462 3.37 -3.87 -17.30
CA PHE A 462 4.53 -3.51 -16.49
C PHE A 462 4.31 -3.89 -15.04
N GLN A 463 5.34 -4.46 -14.42
CA GLN A 463 5.38 -4.73 -13.00
C GLN A 463 6.80 -4.59 -12.45
N GLY A 464 6.90 -4.11 -11.22
CA GLY A 464 8.14 -4.11 -10.46
C GLY A 464 8.16 -5.24 -9.43
N GLU A 465 9.34 -5.73 -9.11
CA GLU A 465 9.55 -6.80 -8.13
C GLU A 465 10.33 -6.30 -6.91
N GLY A 466 10.10 -6.92 -5.76
CA GLY A 466 10.92 -6.68 -4.58
C GLY A 466 12.39 -7.05 -4.75
N THR A 467 12.72 -7.87 -5.76
CA THR A 467 14.08 -8.13 -6.23
C THR A 467 14.77 -6.92 -6.86
N GLY A 468 14.01 -5.85 -7.14
CA GLY A 468 14.47 -4.67 -7.85
C GLY A 468 14.48 -4.83 -9.37
N GLU A 469 13.92 -5.87 -9.91
CA GLU A 469 13.65 -5.98 -11.34
C GLU A 469 12.39 -5.20 -11.70
N PHE A 470 12.48 -4.33 -12.71
CA PHE A 470 11.32 -3.72 -13.37
C PHE A 470 11.17 -4.37 -14.73
N ALA A 471 10.05 -5.01 -14.97
CA ALA A 471 9.82 -5.82 -16.16
C ALA A 471 8.58 -5.41 -16.93
N ALA A 472 8.59 -5.70 -18.23
CA ALA A 472 7.44 -5.62 -19.11
C ALA A 472 7.19 -6.99 -19.76
N TYR A 473 5.91 -7.34 -19.79
CA TYR A 473 5.41 -8.59 -20.37
C TYR A 473 4.46 -8.25 -21.51
N SER A 474 4.42 -9.11 -22.56
CA SER A 474 3.40 -9.05 -23.59
C SER A 474 2.04 -9.35 -22.98
N ALA A 475 1.06 -8.46 -23.16
CA ALA A 475 -0.24 -8.52 -22.49
C ALA A 475 -1.07 -9.76 -22.89
N ASP A 476 -0.88 -10.25 -24.09
CA ASP A 476 -1.60 -11.40 -24.65
C ASP A 476 -1.01 -12.75 -24.22
N SER A 477 0.32 -12.82 -23.95
CA SER A 477 1.03 -14.10 -23.78
C SER A 477 1.83 -14.24 -22.50
N GLY A 478 2.04 -13.16 -21.72
CA GLY A 478 2.88 -13.18 -20.52
C GLY A 478 4.38 -13.32 -20.81
N ARG A 479 4.79 -13.31 -22.07
CA ARG A 479 6.23 -13.39 -22.42
C ARG A 479 6.93 -12.11 -21.94
N LYS A 480 7.97 -12.24 -21.13
CA LYS A 480 8.83 -11.13 -20.73
C LYS A 480 9.55 -10.57 -21.96
N VAL A 481 9.26 -9.31 -22.31
CA VAL A 481 9.80 -8.63 -23.50
C VAL A 481 10.86 -7.61 -23.20
N TRP A 482 10.95 -7.18 -21.94
CA TRP A 482 11.96 -6.25 -21.47
C TRP A 482 12.10 -6.32 -19.95
N SER A 483 13.28 -6.08 -19.42
CA SER A 483 13.48 -5.85 -17.99
C SER A 483 14.77 -5.10 -17.71
N ILE A 484 14.82 -4.49 -16.52
CA ILE A 484 15.99 -3.79 -16.02
C ILE A 484 16.09 -3.90 -14.49
N SER A 485 17.32 -4.02 -13.97
CA SER A 485 17.56 -3.93 -12.53
C SER A 485 17.61 -2.48 -12.10
N THR A 486 16.73 -2.07 -11.21
CA THR A 486 16.68 -0.69 -10.66
C THR A 486 17.62 -0.49 -9.48
N GLY A 487 18.16 -1.58 -8.94
CA GLY A 487 19.03 -1.56 -7.76
C GLY A 487 18.30 -1.40 -6.42
N SER A 488 16.97 -1.27 -6.42
CA SER A 488 16.14 -1.14 -5.22
C SER A 488 14.81 -1.86 -5.40
N ALA A 489 14.24 -2.38 -4.32
CA ALA A 489 12.93 -3.03 -4.34
C ALA A 489 11.84 -2.10 -4.87
N ILE A 490 10.83 -2.69 -5.51
CA ILE A 490 9.73 -1.96 -6.14
C ILE A 490 8.41 -2.45 -5.54
N HIS A 491 7.74 -1.56 -4.80
CA HIS A 491 6.42 -1.80 -4.20
C HIS A 491 5.39 -0.75 -4.62
N SER A 492 5.85 0.31 -5.28
CA SER A 492 5.02 1.38 -5.81
C SER A 492 4.39 0.99 -7.14
N VAL A 493 3.34 1.72 -7.52
CA VAL A 493 2.63 1.49 -8.77
C VAL A 493 3.37 2.17 -9.93
N PRO A 494 3.71 1.48 -11.01
CA PRO A 494 4.20 2.12 -12.22
C PRO A 494 3.05 2.85 -12.93
N VAL A 495 3.34 4.04 -13.47
CA VAL A 495 2.39 4.84 -14.25
C VAL A 495 2.99 5.27 -15.57
N THR A 496 2.13 5.66 -16.54
CA THR A 496 2.59 6.16 -17.84
C THR A 496 1.82 7.42 -18.23
N PHE A 497 2.51 8.33 -18.88
CA PHE A 497 1.99 9.61 -19.33
C PHE A 497 2.74 10.11 -20.57
N ALA A 498 2.22 11.15 -21.21
CA ALA A 498 2.89 11.80 -22.33
C ALA A 498 3.21 13.27 -21.99
N VAL A 499 4.44 13.69 -22.28
CA VAL A 499 4.90 15.07 -22.14
C VAL A 499 5.58 15.48 -23.44
N LYS A 500 5.16 16.61 -24.02
CA LYS A 500 5.69 17.13 -25.29
C LYS A 500 5.63 16.09 -26.43
N GLY A 501 4.61 15.24 -26.44
CA GLY A 501 4.41 14.19 -27.45
C GLY A 501 5.23 12.92 -27.24
N GLU A 502 6.04 12.82 -26.18
CA GLU A 502 6.81 11.62 -25.84
C GLU A 502 6.16 10.87 -24.67
N GLN A 503 6.02 9.57 -24.81
CA GLN A 503 5.52 8.69 -23.75
C GLN A 503 6.63 8.34 -22.77
N TYR A 504 6.32 8.48 -21.48
CA TYR A 504 7.17 8.09 -20.36
C TYR A 504 6.52 6.95 -19.58
N ILE A 505 7.35 6.05 -19.07
CA ILE A 505 6.99 5.06 -18.06
C ILE A 505 7.72 5.45 -16.77
N LEU A 506 7.00 5.70 -15.70
CA LEU A 506 7.54 6.12 -14.40
C LEU A 506 7.37 4.98 -13.40
N VAL A 507 8.41 4.66 -12.66
CA VAL A 507 8.34 3.75 -11.52
C VAL A 507 9.05 4.35 -10.31
N PRO A 508 8.35 4.56 -9.19
CA PRO A 508 8.99 4.84 -7.91
C PRO A 508 9.59 3.57 -7.33
N VAL A 509 10.82 3.62 -6.88
CA VAL A 509 11.57 2.50 -6.29
C VAL A 509 12.09 2.87 -4.92
N GLY A 510 12.25 1.93 -4.01
CA GLY A 510 12.84 2.20 -2.71
C GLY A 510 12.60 1.10 -1.70
N TRP A 511 13.67 0.65 -1.04
CA TRP A 511 13.63 -0.27 0.08
C TRP A 511 13.54 0.49 1.40
N GLY A 512 12.77 -0.05 2.35
CA GLY A 512 12.68 0.50 3.71
C GLY A 512 11.53 -0.13 4.51
N SER A 513 11.14 0.51 5.61
CA SER A 513 10.05 0.03 6.49
C SER A 513 8.72 -0.16 5.76
N ALA A 514 8.45 0.67 4.74
CA ALA A 514 7.26 0.53 3.91
C ALA A 514 7.23 -0.83 3.17
N SER A 515 8.38 -1.29 2.68
CA SER A 515 8.50 -2.58 2.01
C SER A 515 8.07 -3.74 2.91
N ARG A 516 8.30 -3.62 4.22
CA ARG A 516 7.96 -4.65 5.19
C ARG A 516 6.48 -4.73 5.53
N LEU A 517 5.77 -3.62 5.48
CA LEU A 517 4.33 -3.61 5.74
C LEU A 517 3.53 -4.46 4.76
N PHE A 518 4.14 -4.81 3.64
CA PHE A 518 3.47 -5.45 2.52
C PHE A 518 3.88 -6.89 2.34
N ALA A 519 4.94 -7.29 3.04
CA ALA A 519 5.38 -8.65 3.09
C ALA A 519 4.85 -9.27 4.38
N THR A 520 4.05 -10.26 4.25
CA THR A 520 3.76 -11.15 5.35
C THR A 520 4.89 -12.15 5.46
N GLY A 521 5.51 -12.17 6.60
CA GLY A 521 6.50 -13.20 6.89
C GLY A 521 7.86 -13.03 6.19
N SER A 522 8.39 -14.11 5.68
CA SER A 522 9.78 -14.28 5.27
C SER A 522 10.18 -13.63 3.95
N SER A 523 9.24 -13.23 3.11
CA SER A 523 9.57 -12.66 1.80
C SER A 523 10.46 -11.40 1.89
N MET A 524 10.50 -10.79 3.06
CA MET A 524 11.35 -9.65 3.38
C MET A 524 12.74 -9.99 3.88
N ALA A 525 12.86 -11.13 4.52
CA ALA A 525 14.15 -11.65 4.95
C ALA A 525 14.90 -12.34 3.81
N THR A 526 14.31 -12.41 2.58
CA THR A 526 14.98 -13.08 1.49
C THR A 526 16.23 -12.31 1.08
N PRO A 527 17.37 -12.99 0.88
CA PRO A 527 18.57 -12.36 0.31
C PRO A 527 18.34 -11.77 -1.09
N LEU A 528 17.21 -12.12 -1.73
CA LEU A 528 16.83 -11.65 -3.06
C LEU A 528 16.31 -10.21 -3.07
N ALA A 529 15.78 -9.71 -1.94
CA ALA A 529 15.29 -8.35 -1.87
C ALA A 529 16.43 -7.32 -2.02
N LYS A 530 16.24 -6.32 -2.88
CA LYS A 530 17.22 -5.26 -3.11
C LYS A 530 17.04 -4.10 -2.15
N ARG A 531 18.04 -3.87 -1.32
CA ARG A 531 18.08 -2.80 -0.32
C ARG A 531 18.77 -1.54 -0.88
N GLY A 532 18.16 -0.92 -1.88
CA GLY A 532 18.66 0.28 -2.53
C GLY A 532 17.95 1.57 -2.09
N PRO A 533 18.40 2.74 -2.56
CA PRO A 533 17.83 4.03 -2.24
C PRO A 533 16.42 4.20 -2.82
N ALA A 534 15.66 5.14 -2.26
CA ALA A 534 14.40 5.56 -2.85
C ALA A 534 14.64 6.53 -4.02
N ARG A 535 13.99 6.28 -5.16
CA ARG A 535 14.13 7.05 -6.40
C ARG A 535 12.85 7.07 -7.21
N LEU A 536 12.70 8.12 -8.01
CA LEU A 536 11.81 8.11 -9.17
C LEU A 536 12.64 7.82 -10.41
N LEU A 537 12.25 6.82 -11.19
CA LEU A 537 12.90 6.43 -12.43
C LEU A 537 11.92 6.60 -13.58
N ALA A 538 12.24 7.43 -14.57
CA ALA A 538 11.43 7.62 -15.76
C ALA A 538 12.15 7.10 -17.01
N PHE A 539 11.42 6.32 -17.79
CA PHE A 539 11.91 5.69 -19.01
C PHE A 539 11.17 6.24 -20.22
N LYS A 540 11.87 6.40 -21.35
CA LYS A 540 11.28 6.69 -22.68
C LYS A 540 12.08 6.03 -23.80
N LEU A 541 11.49 5.94 -24.97
CA LEU A 541 12.17 5.38 -26.15
C LEU A 541 13.40 6.21 -26.51
N GLY A 542 14.51 5.52 -26.79
CA GLY A 542 15.77 6.13 -27.23
C GLY A 542 16.53 6.91 -26.17
N ALA A 543 16.08 6.92 -24.93
CA ALA A 543 16.84 7.54 -23.84
C ALA A 543 18.06 6.72 -23.47
N THR A 544 19.16 7.40 -23.09
CA THR A 544 20.48 6.79 -22.81
C THR A 544 21.13 7.31 -21.54
N THR A 545 20.36 7.92 -20.63
CA THR A 545 20.89 8.39 -19.34
C THR A 545 21.45 7.18 -18.57
N PRO A 546 22.70 7.25 -18.09
CA PRO A 546 23.26 6.18 -17.28
C PRO A 546 22.48 5.98 -15.98
N PHE A 547 22.33 4.72 -15.56
CA PHE A 547 21.78 4.44 -14.23
C PHE A 547 22.68 5.03 -13.15
N PRO A 548 22.08 5.74 -12.17
CA PRO A 548 22.87 6.24 -11.05
C PRO A 548 23.43 5.06 -10.25
N ALA A 549 24.70 5.17 -9.86
CA ALA A 549 25.34 4.12 -9.07
C ALA A 549 24.51 3.83 -7.79
N VAL A 550 24.31 2.56 -7.51
CA VAL A 550 23.74 2.13 -6.24
C VAL A 550 24.88 2.14 -5.22
N THR A 551 25.16 3.29 -4.64
CA THR A 551 26.04 3.38 -3.48
C THR A 551 25.21 3.00 -2.25
N ALA A 552 24.98 1.70 -2.05
CA ALA A 552 24.53 1.22 -0.76
C ALA A 552 25.65 1.54 0.24
N ARG A 553 25.53 2.65 0.97
CA ARG A 553 26.32 2.85 2.18
C ARG A 553 25.78 1.84 3.21
N ILE A 554 26.32 0.63 3.18
CA ILE A 554 26.18 -0.27 4.30
C ILE A 554 27.16 0.26 5.34
N PRO A 555 26.69 0.89 6.42
CA PRO A 555 27.58 1.35 7.47
C PRO A 555 28.30 0.12 8.06
N PRO A 556 29.51 0.28 8.61
CA PRO A 556 30.17 -0.82 9.28
C PRO A 556 29.31 -1.26 10.48
N VAL A 557 29.27 -2.57 10.73
CA VAL A 557 28.57 -3.11 11.89
C VAL A 557 29.31 -2.66 13.13
N PRO A 558 28.65 -1.98 14.12
CA PRO A 558 29.26 -1.60 15.36
C PRO A 558 29.76 -2.85 16.12
N LYS A 559 30.90 -2.74 16.83
CA LYS A 559 31.35 -3.85 17.67
C LYS A 559 30.31 -4.11 18.77
N PRO A 560 29.74 -5.32 18.86
CA PRO A 560 28.78 -5.66 19.90
C PRO A 560 29.44 -5.73 21.29
N PRO A 561 28.66 -5.75 22.38
CA PRO A 561 29.19 -5.97 23.75
C PRO A 561 29.98 -7.27 23.83
N ASP A 562 31.13 -7.22 24.54
CA ASP A 562 31.98 -8.37 24.81
C ASP A 562 31.33 -9.29 25.87
N GLN A 563 30.20 -9.93 25.51
CA GLN A 563 29.47 -10.87 26.36
C GLN A 563 29.25 -12.16 25.56
N THR A 564 29.46 -13.28 26.26
CA THR A 564 29.21 -14.62 25.71
C THR A 564 28.08 -15.29 26.48
N PHE A 565 27.19 -15.94 25.76
CA PHE A 565 26.04 -16.63 26.33
C PHE A 565 26.06 -18.09 25.94
N SER A 566 25.47 -18.94 26.77
CA SER A 566 25.30 -20.36 26.40
C SER A 566 24.29 -20.49 25.24
N LYS A 567 24.40 -21.56 24.47
CA LYS A 567 23.47 -21.86 23.37
C LYS A 567 22.03 -21.95 23.84
N GLU A 568 21.82 -22.42 25.08
CA GLU A 568 20.51 -22.55 25.70
C GLU A 568 19.87 -21.17 25.93
N VAL A 569 20.64 -20.20 26.39
CA VAL A 569 20.18 -18.81 26.61
C VAL A 569 19.85 -18.15 25.29
N ILE A 570 20.71 -18.31 24.27
CA ILE A 570 20.48 -17.75 22.91
C ILE A 570 19.20 -18.34 22.34
N LYS A 571 19.01 -19.67 22.40
CA LYS A 571 17.80 -20.34 21.90
C LYS A 571 16.53 -19.92 22.66
N ALA A 572 16.64 -19.75 23.98
CA ALA A 572 15.52 -19.20 24.78
C ALA A 572 15.19 -17.77 24.35
N GLY A 573 16.19 -16.95 24.09
CA GLY A 573 16.02 -15.58 23.57
C GLY A 573 15.35 -15.53 22.22
N GLU A 574 15.69 -16.41 21.28
CA GLU A 574 15.04 -16.54 19.99
C GLU A 574 13.55 -16.90 20.14
N ALA A 575 13.24 -17.88 20.98
CA ALA A 575 11.86 -18.26 21.26
C ALA A 575 11.04 -17.12 21.90
N LEU A 576 11.67 -16.36 22.82
CA LEU A 576 11.05 -15.20 23.47
C LEU A 576 10.91 -14.01 22.50
N TYR A 577 11.86 -13.79 21.59
CA TYR A 577 11.78 -12.81 20.51
C TYR A 577 10.54 -13.07 19.64
N SER A 578 10.26 -14.34 19.33
CA SER A 578 9.07 -14.77 18.63
C SER A 578 7.81 -14.65 19.49
N LYS A 579 7.83 -15.08 20.75
CA LYS A 579 6.71 -14.99 21.70
C LYS A 579 6.20 -13.56 21.91
N HIS A 580 7.13 -12.59 21.97
CA HIS A 580 6.84 -11.17 22.15
C HIS A 580 6.67 -10.43 20.80
N ILE A 581 6.55 -11.16 19.69
CA ILE A 581 6.33 -10.65 18.34
C ILE A 581 7.31 -9.57 17.86
N CYS A 582 8.55 -9.58 18.42
CA CYS A 582 9.59 -8.63 18.01
C CYS A 582 9.90 -8.72 16.52
N PHE A 583 9.78 -9.93 15.96
CA PHE A 583 9.99 -10.22 14.55
C PHE A 583 9.02 -9.47 13.63
N ASP A 584 7.84 -9.12 14.10
CA ASP A 584 6.85 -8.41 13.31
C ASP A 584 7.36 -7.04 12.83
N CYS A 585 8.13 -6.38 13.67
CA CYS A 585 8.81 -5.13 13.33
C CYS A 585 10.26 -5.35 12.89
N HIS A 586 11.04 -6.12 13.60
CA HIS A 586 12.50 -6.21 13.42
C HIS A 586 12.95 -7.38 12.54
N ALA A 587 12.06 -8.13 11.90
CA ALA A 587 12.27 -9.36 11.14
C ALA A 587 12.73 -10.57 11.99
N PRO A 588 12.58 -11.81 11.47
CA PRO A 588 12.94 -13.02 12.19
C PRO A 588 14.39 -13.08 12.68
N HIS A 589 15.30 -12.49 11.90
CA HIS A 589 16.74 -12.44 12.22
C HIS A 589 17.20 -11.08 12.73
N ALA A 590 16.29 -10.28 13.28
CA ALA A 590 16.55 -8.94 13.82
C ALA A 590 17.17 -7.96 12.80
N ASP A 591 17.06 -8.27 11.50
CA ASP A 591 17.69 -7.53 10.41
C ASP A 591 16.82 -6.40 9.83
N GLY A 592 15.68 -6.14 10.42
CA GLY A 592 14.82 -4.99 10.19
C GLY A 592 14.75 -4.48 8.75
N SER A 593 14.48 -3.18 8.58
CA SER A 593 14.44 -2.51 7.28
C SER A 593 15.77 -1.88 6.85
N GLY A 594 16.81 -2.00 7.63
CA GLY A 594 18.11 -1.40 7.34
C GLY A 594 18.94 -1.10 8.58
N ALA A 595 20.01 -0.29 8.40
CA ALA A 595 20.87 0.15 9.49
C ALA A 595 20.10 0.97 10.53
N TRP A 596 20.66 1.09 11.72
CA TRP A 596 20.09 1.89 12.80
C TRP A 596 19.87 3.35 12.33
N THR A 597 18.60 3.81 12.40
CA THR A 597 18.24 5.20 12.07
C THR A 597 17.31 5.76 13.14
N GLU A 598 17.46 7.06 13.45
CA GLU A 598 16.58 7.76 14.39
C GLU A 598 15.28 8.27 13.72
N ASP A 599 15.16 8.15 12.40
CA ASP A 599 14.10 8.79 11.59
C ASP A 599 12.78 7.99 11.54
N GLY A 600 12.51 7.12 12.53
CA GLY A 600 11.27 6.33 12.58
C GLY A 600 11.28 5.09 11.65
N ALA A 601 12.39 4.78 10.99
CA ALA A 601 12.60 3.49 10.35
C ALA A 601 12.78 2.39 11.40
N ILE A 602 12.41 1.14 11.05
CA ILE A 602 12.69 0.01 11.94
C ILE A 602 14.16 -0.36 11.81
N PRO A 603 14.94 -0.26 12.88
CA PRO A 603 16.36 -0.54 12.81
C PRO A 603 16.63 -2.04 12.62
N ASP A 604 17.70 -2.33 11.90
CA ASP A 604 18.39 -3.60 11.94
C ASP A 604 19.11 -3.70 13.30
N LEU A 605 18.61 -4.54 14.19
CA LEU A 605 19.12 -4.65 15.56
C LEU A 605 20.55 -5.19 15.64
N ARG A 606 21.05 -5.81 14.57
CA ARG A 606 22.44 -6.25 14.45
C ARG A 606 23.42 -5.06 14.38
N TYR A 607 22.92 -3.88 14.01
CA TYR A 607 23.66 -2.61 13.97
C TYR A 607 23.45 -1.76 15.22
N MET A 608 22.92 -2.33 16.29
CA MET A 608 22.61 -1.59 17.52
C MET A 608 23.88 -0.98 18.13
N PRO A 609 23.90 0.37 18.32
CA PRO A 609 25.08 1.03 18.90
C PRO A 609 25.25 0.69 20.39
N ALA A 610 26.46 0.82 20.89
CA ALA A 610 26.79 0.52 22.29
C ALA A 610 25.89 1.25 23.30
N GLU A 611 25.44 2.46 22.98
CA GLU A 611 24.49 3.21 23.81
C GLU A 611 23.14 2.52 23.95
N SER A 612 22.59 2.02 22.86
CA SER A 612 21.31 1.32 22.89
C SER A 612 21.39 -0.01 23.64
N HIS A 613 22.53 -0.70 23.61
CA HIS A 613 22.76 -1.85 24.47
C HIS A 613 22.75 -1.47 25.96
N ARG A 614 23.32 -0.32 26.32
CA ARG A 614 23.25 0.20 27.71
C ARG A 614 21.86 0.61 28.15
N GLN A 615 21.09 1.19 27.22
CA GLN A 615 19.71 1.65 27.44
C GLN A 615 18.68 0.54 27.20
N TRP A 616 19.08 -0.72 27.08
CA TRP A 616 18.20 -1.83 26.67
C TRP A 616 16.87 -1.87 27.44
N TYR A 617 16.92 -1.80 28.79
CA TYR A 617 15.70 -1.84 29.59
C TYR A 617 14.86 -0.58 29.49
N GLU A 618 15.47 0.57 29.28
CA GLU A 618 14.75 1.82 29.06
C GLU A 618 13.99 1.80 27.74
N ILE A 619 14.62 1.22 26.70
CA ILE A 619 14.01 1.08 25.39
C ILE A 619 12.91 0.02 25.43
N VAL A 620 13.25 -1.21 25.85
CA VAL A 620 12.38 -2.37 25.69
C VAL A 620 11.33 -2.48 26.80
N LEU A 621 11.69 -2.26 28.05
CA LEU A 621 10.74 -2.38 29.16
C LEU A 621 10.03 -1.05 29.48
N ALA A 622 10.76 0.04 29.61
CA ALA A 622 10.16 1.33 29.93
C ALA A 622 9.55 2.06 28.73
N GLY A 623 9.98 1.71 27.49
CA GLY A 623 9.40 2.26 26.25
C GLY A 623 9.82 3.70 25.95
N SER A 624 11.08 4.06 26.21
CA SER A 624 11.62 5.39 25.88
C SER A 624 11.53 5.74 24.39
N HIS A 625 11.45 4.72 23.52
CA HIS A 625 11.33 4.87 22.07
C HIS A 625 9.89 4.79 21.54
N ARG A 626 8.87 4.92 22.42
CA ARG A 626 7.45 4.93 22.01
C ARG A 626 7.12 5.98 20.97
N LYS A 627 7.72 7.15 21.05
CA LYS A 627 7.57 8.21 20.05
C LYS A 627 8.03 7.83 18.64
N TYR A 628 8.88 6.80 18.54
CA TYR A 628 9.33 6.24 17.26
C TYR A 628 8.59 4.93 16.88
N GLY A 629 7.57 4.55 17.64
CA GLY A 629 6.76 3.36 17.39
C GLY A 629 7.23 2.08 18.07
N MET A 630 8.36 2.09 18.83
CA MET A 630 8.80 0.95 19.62
C MET A 630 7.99 0.87 20.91
N PRO A 631 7.22 -0.21 21.17
CA PRO A 631 6.44 -0.32 22.41
C PRO A 631 7.33 -0.57 23.63
N GLY A 632 6.82 -0.23 24.81
CA GLY A 632 7.43 -0.65 26.09
C GLY A 632 6.73 -1.89 26.63
N PHE A 633 7.47 -2.95 26.84
CA PHE A 633 6.92 -4.26 27.23
C PHE A 633 6.79 -4.48 28.73
N GLY A 634 7.40 -3.65 29.58
CA GLY A 634 7.37 -3.81 31.04
C GLY A 634 6.07 -3.35 31.68
N THR A 635 5.51 -2.27 31.21
CA THR A 635 4.19 -1.75 31.57
C THR A 635 3.49 -1.33 30.30
N PRO A 636 2.72 -2.21 29.67
CA PRO A 636 1.98 -1.87 28.46
C PRO A 636 0.76 -1.01 28.81
N PRO A 637 0.82 0.32 28.70
CA PRO A 637 -0.38 1.13 28.86
C PRO A 637 -1.07 1.21 27.51
N GLY A 638 -2.20 0.55 27.38
CA GLY A 638 -3.19 0.86 26.36
C GLY A 638 -2.70 0.82 24.90
N TYR A 639 -1.69 0.04 24.58
CA TYR A 639 -1.27 -0.18 23.20
C TYR A 639 -2.13 -1.28 22.58
N PRO A 640 -2.62 -1.10 21.36
CA PRO A 640 -3.56 -2.04 20.78
C PRO A 640 -2.96 -3.34 20.23
N ILE A 641 -1.65 -3.49 20.18
CA ILE A 641 -0.99 -4.75 19.81
C ILE A 641 -0.82 -5.61 21.07
N VAL A 642 -0.99 -6.94 20.98
CA VAL A 642 -0.76 -7.89 22.08
C VAL A 642 0.67 -7.81 22.56
N ILE A 643 0.98 -6.76 23.30
CA ILE A 643 2.23 -6.66 24.00
C ILE A 643 2.03 -7.40 25.31
N ARG A 644 2.47 -8.66 25.31
CA ARG A 644 2.54 -9.41 26.57
C ARG A 644 3.56 -8.74 27.45
N LYS A 645 3.20 -8.56 28.72
CA LYS A 645 4.15 -8.06 29.72
C LYS A 645 5.40 -8.94 29.69
N MET A 646 6.55 -8.31 29.55
CA MET A 646 7.86 -8.96 29.49
C MET A 646 8.54 -8.82 30.85
N SER A 647 9.08 -9.90 31.40
CA SER A 647 9.92 -9.85 32.60
C SER A 647 11.33 -9.36 32.21
N ARG A 648 12.12 -9.03 33.24
CA ARG A 648 13.51 -8.62 33.05
C ARG A 648 14.35 -9.79 32.51
N GLU A 649 14.12 -10.99 33.01
CA GLU A 649 14.80 -12.23 32.60
C GLU A 649 14.48 -12.56 31.12
N GLU A 650 13.23 -12.35 30.70
CA GLU A 650 12.85 -12.52 29.29
C GLU A 650 13.54 -11.47 28.40
N ALA A 651 13.63 -10.22 28.86
CA ALA A 651 14.34 -9.16 28.14
C ALA A 651 15.84 -9.45 28.05
N ASP A 652 16.46 -10.02 29.09
CA ASP A 652 17.89 -10.43 29.11
C ASP A 652 18.14 -11.53 28.07
N ALA A 653 17.29 -12.53 28.02
CA ALA A 653 17.43 -13.62 27.06
C ALA A 653 17.28 -13.12 25.60
N ILE A 654 16.31 -12.24 25.33
CA ILE A 654 16.15 -11.60 24.02
C ILE A 654 17.39 -10.75 23.66
N HIS A 655 17.94 -10.01 24.64
CA HIS A 655 19.14 -9.22 24.42
C HIS A 655 20.36 -10.10 24.08
N ALA A 656 20.49 -11.25 24.75
CA ALA A 656 21.54 -12.22 24.45
C ALA A 656 21.44 -12.76 23.01
N TYR A 657 20.23 -13.06 22.54
CA TYR A 657 19.98 -13.47 21.16
C TYR A 657 20.37 -12.38 20.15
N ILE A 658 20.00 -11.11 20.42
CA ILE A 658 20.36 -9.98 19.55
C ILE A 658 21.88 -9.75 19.55
N ILE A 659 22.55 -9.84 20.68
CA ILE A 659 24.02 -9.71 20.77
C ILE A 659 24.72 -10.81 19.96
N ASP A 660 24.22 -12.04 20.00
CA ASP A 660 24.75 -13.15 19.20
C ASP A 660 24.61 -12.87 17.69
N LEU A 661 23.44 -12.44 17.25
CA LEU A 661 23.23 -12.02 15.86
C LEU A 661 24.12 -10.85 15.43
N SER A 662 24.33 -9.89 16.35
CA SER A 662 25.22 -8.76 16.09
C SER A 662 26.68 -9.19 15.93
N TRP A 663 27.16 -10.16 16.72
CA TRP A 663 28.49 -10.75 16.56
C TRP A 663 28.64 -11.52 15.24
N GLN A 664 27.63 -12.25 14.82
CA GLN A 664 27.63 -12.92 13.52
C GLN A 664 27.78 -11.86 12.39
N ALA A 665 26.95 -10.82 12.39
CA ALA A 665 27.02 -9.74 11.42
C ALA A 665 28.35 -8.96 11.45
N TYR A 666 28.89 -8.69 12.63
CA TYR A 666 30.18 -8.02 12.81
C TYR A 666 31.33 -8.85 12.20
N ASN A 667 31.37 -10.14 12.49
CA ASN A 667 32.41 -11.03 11.98
C ASN A 667 32.36 -11.16 10.44
N GLU A 668 31.16 -11.18 9.86
CA GLU A 668 30.97 -11.16 8.39
C GLU A 668 31.44 -9.83 7.79
N ASP A 669 31.12 -8.71 8.42
CA ASP A 669 31.53 -7.38 7.98
C ASP A 669 33.07 -7.21 8.04
N GLN A 670 33.71 -7.69 9.11
CA GLN A 670 35.19 -7.69 9.20
C GLN A 670 35.83 -8.49 8.06
N LYS A 671 35.30 -9.68 7.72
CA LYS A 671 35.77 -10.45 6.58
C LYS A 671 35.63 -9.66 5.27
N ARG A 672 34.50 -9.01 5.07
CA ARG A 672 34.24 -8.18 3.89
C ARG A 672 35.18 -6.98 3.76
N LEU A 673 35.52 -6.35 4.89
CA LEU A 673 36.42 -5.20 4.94
C LEU A 673 37.89 -5.61 4.66
N HIS A 674 38.29 -6.80 5.09
CA HIS A 674 39.64 -7.32 4.86
C HIS A 674 39.82 -7.97 3.47
N SER A 675 38.73 -8.22 2.74
CA SER A 675 38.76 -8.77 1.37
C SER A 675 38.80 -7.71 0.28
N LYS A 676 38.71 -6.44 0.64
CA LYS A 676 38.87 -5.27 -0.26
C LYS A 676 40.26 -4.68 -0.11
#